data_9b0355bfc57c35345fe41be3f5a74e28
#
_entry.id   9b0355bfc57c35345fe41be3f5a74e28
#
_cell.length_a   1.000
_cell.length_b   1.000
_cell.length_c   1.000
_cell.angle_alpha   90.00
_cell.angle_beta   90.00
_cell.angle_gamma   90.00
#
_symmetry.space_group_name_H-M   'P 1'
#
loop_
_entity.id
_entity.type
_entity.pdbx_description
1 polymer ?
#
loop_
_entity_poly.entity_id
_entity_poly.type
_entity_poly.pdbx_seq_one_letter_code
_entity_poly.pdbx_strand_id
1 'polypeptide(L)'
;DGEQLVVDWYKKTLGTPAEGSNPPVLYAKYVGHDDNRDWVGLTQPETQYTAKVINEWHPQILYDLHQQGANAPRIYLPPWVDPIDPNVDPLLVSSMNALGMRTAHDIGSAGKTGVLVNGVYDFWSPLRDYISLHNGLRILTESASANLASPIEVPFEKLGTGIGYDAKVAAWNYPDPWKGGTWHLGDIVAYQMLALQSMTKSAATDRERFLSDFYTVSSRAVHPTSGPHAYVISPEQTDPAMTVRLVKTLFDAGVEVEQATAPFEAGGKSYPSGSYIVTLNQPYRAFAKTVLERQSYPDIRQYPGGPPQRPYDVTSTSLPLFFDVRADPVAARFSASATRVAAVVPVVGHVRSVAATGYLLDNRRNSSLYALFGLSREGVRVYRLTDPGHAPGTIYIPQQAGLGPKLAAAAKRYAVDFEPASERITGAALRVKAPRIGLYKSWIASLDEGWTRFIFDKNGIPYETLVDADIRKGNLKHHFDAIILPDNAAQSILSGREGREREESNRLTLPQVPEIYRGGLGPDGTAALQAFVNAGGTIITVNRASDVYATKENQTFTDALNGVPSKEFYCPGSILEVAVDTSDPIGFGSAPTVPVFFETGPAFKISGDAKSIAHYANDKPLLSGWILGGKYLDGASAIAQVPMGKGRVIAFGFVPMYRGLSEVTYKFLLNAMLYSSSTATTIGGH
;
A
#
# COMPACT_ATOMS: atom_id res chain seq x y z
N ASP A 1 -19.17 7.25 -13.02
CA ASP A 1 -18.81 5.85 -13.06
C ASP A 1 -17.71 5.56 -14.04
N GLY A 2 -16.67 4.81 -13.60
CA GLY A 2 -15.49 4.50 -14.41
C GLY A 2 -15.81 3.64 -15.63
N GLU A 3 -16.71 2.68 -15.47
CA GLU A 3 -17.15 1.80 -16.56
C GLU A 3 -17.80 2.61 -17.71
N GLN A 4 -18.74 3.50 -17.38
CA GLN A 4 -19.41 4.34 -18.37
C GLN A 4 -18.41 5.24 -19.12
N LEU A 5 -17.41 5.78 -18.41
CA LEU A 5 -16.35 6.56 -19.00
C LEU A 5 -15.56 5.77 -20.07
N VAL A 6 -15.21 4.51 -19.75
CA VAL A 6 -14.50 3.63 -20.68
C VAL A 6 -15.38 3.28 -21.88
N VAL A 7 -16.64 2.95 -21.67
CA VAL A 7 -17.62 2.65 -22.73
C VAL A 7 -17.82 3.84 -23.65
N ASP A 8 -18.02 5.05 -23.11
CA ASP A 8 -18.22 6.27 -23.90
C ASP A 8 -16.97 6.65 -24.69
N TRP A 9 -15.79 6.48 -24.11
CA TRP A 9 -14.54 6.68 -24.83
C TRP A 9 -14.37 5.67 -25.97
N TYR A 10 -14.59 4.39 -25.71
CA TYR A 10 -14.53 3.36 -26.73
C TYR A 10 -15.48 3.65 -27.90
N LYS A 11 -16.76 3.96 -27.63
CA LYS A 11 -17.74 4.31 -28.66
C LYS A 11 -17.31 5.54 -29.47
N LYS A 12 -16.75 6.55 -28.82
CA LYS A 12 -16.26 7.78 -29.47
C LYS A 12 -15.07 7.53 -30.37
N THR A 13 -14.25 6.54 -30.07
CA THR A 13 -13.00 6.27 -30.79
C THR A 13 -13.10 5.17 -31.85
N LEU A 14 -14.25 4.50 -31.98
CA LEU A 14 -14.49 3.49 -32.99
C LEU A 14 -14.12 3.98 -34.40
N GLY A 15 -13.35 3.16 -35.15
CA GLY A 15 -12.89 3.48 -36.50
C GLY A 15 -11.79 4.56 -36.55
N THR A 16 -11.26 5.01 -35.44
CA THR A 16 -10.15 5.98 -35.35
C THR A 16 -8.85 5.30 -34.89
N PRO A 17 -7.67 5.94 -35.08
CA PRO A 17 -6.42 5.42 -34.52
C PRO A 17 -6.39 5.28 -32.99
N ALA A 18 -7.35 5.87 -32.28
CA ALA A 18 -7.50 5.78 -30.82
C ALA A 18 -8.43 4.63 -30.37
N GLU A 19 -8.97 3.86 -31.30
CA GLU A 19 -9.83 2.72 -30.99
C GLU A 19 -9.11 1.72 -30.05
N GLY A 20 -9.78 1.33 -28.98
CA GLY A 20 -9.22 0.42 -27.99
C GLY A 20 -8.16 1.06 -27.07
N SER A 21 -7.86 2.34 -27.21
CA SER A 21 -6.97 3.05 -26.28
C SER A 21 -7.67 3.35 -24.95
N ASN A 22 -6.87 3.53 -23.89
CA ASN A 22 -7.39 4.01 -22.60
C ASN A 22 -7.94 5.44 -22.76
N PRO A 23 -9.01 5.79 -22.01
CA PRO A 23 -9.51 7.17 -21.98
C PRO A 23 -8.43 8.14 -21.49
N PRO A 24 -8.46 9.42 -21.92
CA PRO A 24 -7.46 10.44 -21.56
C PRO A 24 -7.55 10.91 -20.10
N VAL A 25 -8.44 10.32 -19.32
CA VAL A 25 -8.58 10.53 -17.89
C VAL A 25 -8.64 9.18 -17.19
N LEU A 26 -8.12 9.10 -16.00
CA LEU A 26 -8.24 7.87 -15.21
C LEU A 26 -9.73 7.60 -14.90
N TYR A 27 -10.14 6.34 -15.08
CA TYR A 27 -11.51 5.89 -14.79
C TYR A 27 -11.82 5.89 -13.28
N ALA A 28 -10.81 5.99 -12.44
CA ALA A 28 -10.94 6.05 -10.99
C ALA A 28 -10.33 7.33 -10.44
N LYS A 29 -10.97 7.88 -9.40
CA LYS A 29 -10.48 9.09 -8.73
C LYS A 29 -9.20 8.85 -7.93
N TYR A 30 -9.08 7.68 -7.30
CA TYR A 30 -7.99 7.31 -6.40
C TYR A 30 -7.19 6.12 -6.92
N VAL A 31 -7.40 4.95 -6.33
CA VAL A 31 -6.51 3.80 -6.43
C VAL A 31 -6.72 2.94 -7.67
N GLY A 32 -7.79 3.17 -8.44
CA GLY A 32 -8.05 2.41 -9.66
C GLY A 32 -8.15 0.91 -9.41
N HIS A 33 -7.40 0.13 -10.19
CA HIS A 33 -7.38 -1.34 -10.06
C HIS A 33 -6.77 -1.84 -8.73
N ASP A 34 -6.11 -0.96 -7.97
CA ASP A 34 -5.49 -1.36 -6.70
C ASP A 34 -6.49 -1.50 -5.53
N ASP A 35 -7.79 -1.24 -5.77
CA ASP A 35 -8.86 -1.66 -4.88
C ASP A 35 -8.83 -3.18 -4.66
N ASN A 36 -8.40 -3.96 -5.69
CA ASN A 36 -8.10 -5.39 -5.61
C ASN A 36 -6.93 -5.74 -4.66
N ARG A 37 -6.32 -4.77 -3.99
CA ARG A 37 -5.28 -4.92 -2.96
C ARG A 37 -5.73 -4.44 -1.59
N ASP A 38 -6.95 -3.92 -1.46
CA ASP A 38 -7.47 -3.33 -0.22
C ASP A 38 -8.12 -4.36 0.73
N TRP A 39 -8.03 -5.65 0.42
CA TRP A 39 -8.64 -6.75 1.21
C TRP A 39 -8.11 -6.90 2.64
N VAL A 40 -6.96 -6.30 2.95
CA VAL A 40 -6.37 -6.27 4.30
C VAL A 40 -6.73 -4.98 5.02
N GLY A 41 -6.78 -3.86 4.29
CA GLY A 41 -7.06 -2.53 4.83
C GLY A 41 -8.54 -2.23 4.99
N LEU A 42 -9.36 -2.76 4.09
CA LEU A 42 -10.80 -2.51 3.96
C LEU A 42 -11.11 -1.00 4.00
N THR A 43 -10.33 -0.22 3.24
CA THR A 43 -10.41 1.25 3.25
C THR A 43 -11.34 1.81 2.18
N GLN A 44 -11.53 1.04 1.07
CA GLN A 44 -12.36 1.42 -0.06
C GLN A 44 -13.80 0.90 0.12
N PRO A 45 -14.82 1.65 -0.33
CA PRO A 45 -16.21 1.20 -0.22
C PRO A 45 -16.48 -0.15 -0.88
N GLU A 46 -15.84 -0.41 -2.01
CA GLU A 46 -15.98 -1.63 -2.81
C GLU A 46 -15.58 -2.87 -2.00
N THR A 47 -14.42 -2.83 -1.35
CA THR A 47 -13.95 -3.94 -0.52
C THR A 47 -14.76 -4.09 0.76
N GLN A 48 -15.22 -2.98 1.37
CA GLN A 48 -16.09 -3.02 2.55
C GLN A 48 -17.43 -3.68 2.24
N TYR A 49 -18.06 -3.32 1.13
CA TYR A 49 -19.34 -3.93 0.72
C TYR A 49 -19.18 -5.40 0.40
N THR A 50 -18.12 -5.77 -0.32
CA THR A 50 -17.87 -7.17 -0.66
C THR A 50 -17.52 -8.01 0.58
N ALA A 51 -16.69 -7.50 1.51
CA ALA A 51 -16.43 -8.17 2.78
C ALA A 51 -17.69 -8.37 3.61
N LYS A 52 -18.59 -7.36 3.63
CA LYS A 52 -19.89 -7.48 4.30
C LYS A 52 -20.75 -8.61 3.70
N VAL A 53 -20.84 -8.71 2.38
CA VAL A 53 -21.56 -9.79 1.70
C VAL A 53 -20.97 -11.14 2.02
N ILE A 54 -19.63 -11.27 2.00
CA ILE A 54 -18.92 -12.51 2.35
C ILE A 54 -19.23 -12.92 3.79
N ASN A 55 -19.16 -11.97 4.73
CA ASN A 55 -19.41 -12.23 6.14
C ASN A 55 -20.89 -12.55 6.45
N GLU A 56 -21.82 -12.12 5.60
CA GLU A 56 -23.26 -12.40 5.75
C GLU A 56 -23.63 -13.77 5.14
N TRP A 57 -23.09 -14.09 3.97
CA TRP A 57 -23.47 -15.28 3.20
C TRP A 57 -22.55 -16.50 3.41
N HIS A 58 -21.33 -16.30 3.90
CA HIS A 58 -20.33 -17.36 4.09
C HIS A 58 -20.19 -18.29 2.86
N PRO A 59 -19.86 -17.76 1.67
CA PRO A 59 -19.83 -18.56 0.46
C PRO A 59 -18.75 -19.62 0.54
N GLN A 60 -19.08 -20.87 0.16
CA GLN A 60 -18.10 -21.96 0.09
C GLN A 60 -17.19 -21.85 -1.11
N ILE A 61 -17.66 -21.20 -2.18
CA ILE A 61 -16.90 -20.95 -3.41
C ILE A 61 -17.13 -19.50 -3.83
N LEU A 62 -16.04 -18.77 -4.07
CA LEU A 62 -16.07 -17.47 -4.73
C LEU A 62 -15.33 -17.59 -6.06
N TYR A 63 -15.99 -17.20 -7.15
CA TYR A 63 -15.42 -17.14 -8.47
C TYR A 63 -15.11 -15.70 -8.85
N ASP A 64 -13.84 -15.43 -9.13
CA ASP A 64 -13.26 -14.11 -9.42
C ASP A 64 -12.73 -14.09 -10.87
N LEU A 65 -13.30 -13.24 -11.72
CA LEU A 65 -13.03 -13.18 -13.16
C LEU A 65 -12.08 -12.01 -13.45
N HIS A 66 -10.91 -12.33 -13.96
CA HIS A 66 -9.89 -11.35 -14.33
C HIS A 66 -9.46 -11.48 -15.80
N GLN A 67 -8.70 -10.50 -16.25
CA GLN A 67 -8.03 -10.50 -17.54
C GLN A 67 -6.54 -10.21 -17.39
N GLN A 68 -5.72 -10.93 -18.13
CA GLN A 68 -4.28 -10.77 -18.22
C GLN A 68 -3.85 -10.22 -19.59
N GLY A 69 -2.55 -10.04 -19.81
CA GLY A 69 -2.03 -9.52 -21.08
C GLY A 69 -2.47 -10.33 -22.29
N ALA A 70 -2.64 -9.68 -23.42
CA ALA A 70 -3.10 -10.28 -24.66
C ALA A 70 -2.22 -11.43 -25.18
N ASN A 71 -0.91 -11.40 -24.87
CA ASN A 71 0.07 -12.41 -25.29
C ASN A 71 0.16 -13.61 -24.34
N ALA A 72 -0.64 -13.63 -23.27
CA ALA A 72 -0.66 -14.70 -22.29
C ALA A 72 -1.47 -15.93 -22.77
N PRO A 73 -1.48 -17.06 -22.05
CA PRO A 73 -2.43 -18.13 -22.25
C PRO A 73 -3.87 -17.62 -22.31
N ARG A 74 -4.73 -18.30 -23.07
CA ARG A 74 -6.11 -17.82 -23.31
C ARG A 74 -6.94 -17.76 -22.04
N ILE A 75 -6.70 -18.73 -21.14
CA ILE A 75 -7.24 -18.69 -19.77
C ILE A 75 -6.27 -19.36 -18.80
N TYR A 76 -6.14 -18.81 -17.62
CA TYR A 76 -5.39 -19.37 -16.51
C TYR A 76 -6.34 -19.73 -15.35
N LEU A 77 -6.09 -20.85 -14.70
CA LEU A 77 -6.91 -21.47 -13.65
C LEU A 77 -6.02 -22.06 -12.54
N PRO A 78 -6.54 -22.31 -11.32
CA PRO A 78 -5.84 -23.12 -10.34
C PRO A 78 -5.53 -24.54 -10.89
N PRO A 79 -4.50 -25.24 -10.39
CA PRO A 79 -3.61 -24.91 -9.26
C PRO A 79 -2.77 -23.66 -9.41
N TRP A 80 -2.40 -23.07 -8.25
CA TRP A 80 -1.41 -21.99 -8.18
C TRP A 80 0.01 -22.55 -8.02
N VAL A 81 1.04 -21.69 -8.14
CA VAL A 81 2.43 -22.07 -7.82
C VAL A 81 2.75 -21.81 -6.34
N ASP A 82 3.85 -22.42 -5.87
CA ASP A 82 4.37 -22.13 -4.53
C ASP A 82 4.86 -20.66 -4.40
N PRO A 83 4.83 -20.12 -3.16
CA PRO A 83 4.45 -20.75 -1.90
C PRO A 83 2.97 -20.61 -1.58
N ILE A 84 2.52 -21.44 -0.62
CA ILE A 84 1.19 -21.37 -0.03
C ILE A 84 1.29 -20.66 1.31
N ASP A 85 0.34 -19.77 1.62
CA ASP A 85 0.22 -19.18 2.98
C ASP A 85 -0.01 -20.30 3.99
N PRO A 86 0.86 -20.41 5.03
CA PRO A 86 0.79 -21.48 6.01
C PRO A 86 -0.47 -21.47 6.88
N ASN A 87 -1.28 -20.41 6.83
CA ASN A 87 -2.54 -20.30 7.57
C ASN A 87 -3.75 -20.78 6.76
N VAL A 88 -3.60 -21.00 5.47
CA VAL A 88 -4.65 -21.63 4.64
C VAL A 88 -4.72 -23.13 4.92
N ASP A 89 -5.93 -23.63 5.21
CA ASP A 89 -6.11 -25.08 5.49
C ASP A 89 -5.76 -25.91 4.24
N PRO A 90 -4.95 -26.99 4.34
CA PRO A 90 -4.57 -27.84 3.22
C PRO A 90 -5.75 -28.45 2.45
N LEU A 91 -6.91 -28.63 3.09
CA LEU A 91 -8.11 -29.14 2.45
C LEU A 91 -8.65 -28.15 1.42
N LEU A 92 -8.60 -26.84 1.72
CA LEU A 92 -8.97 -25.78 0.77
C LEU A 92 -8.07 -25.82 -0.47
N VAL A 93 -6.75 -25.96 -0.28
CA VAL A 93 -5.79 -26.05 -1.38
C VAL A 93 -6.13 -27.26 -2.27
N SER A 94 -6.37 -28.42 -1.67
CA SER A 94 -6.71 -29.65 -2.40
C SER A 94 -8.03 -29.52 -3.16
N SER A 95 -9.07 -28.97 -2.53
CA SER A 95 -10.40 -28.78 -3.14
C SER A 95 -10.37 -27.75 -4.27
N MET A 96 -9.61 -26.65 -4.11
CA MET A 96 -9.40 -25.64 -5.14
C MET A 96 -8.67 -26.23 -6.35
N ASN A 97 -7.62 -27.00 -6.13
CA ASN A 97 -6.85 -27.64 -7.19
C ASN A 97 -7.73 -28.63 -7.98
N ALA A 98 -8.53 -29.44 -7.29
CA ALA A 98 -9.43 -30.40 -7.92
C ALA A 98 -10.49 -29.68 -8.79
N LEU A 99 -11.08 -28.57 -8.27
CA LEU A 99 -12.07 -27.78 -9.02
C LEU A 99 -11.45 -27.09 -10.22
N GLY A 100 -10.25 -26.52 -10.08
CA GLY A 100 -9.52 -25.87 -11.18
C GLY A 100 -9.16 -26.86 -12.29
N MET A 101 -8.62 -28.03 -11.94
CA MET A 101 -8.29 -29.08 -12.92
C MET A 101 -9.53 -29.63 -13.63
N ARG A 102 -10.65 -29.79 -12.93
CA ARG A 102 -11.92 -30.17 -13.56
C ARG A 102 -12.38 -29.11 -14.54
N THR A 103 -12.30 -27.84 -14.17
CA THR A 103 -12.68 -26.74 -15.05
C THR A 103 -11.78 -26.66 -16.29
N ALA A 104 -10.47 -26.83 -16.13
CA ALA A 104 -9.53 -26.90 -17.25
C ALA A 104 -9.88 -28.06 -18.23
N HIS A 105 -10.20 -29.22 -17.68
CA HIS A 105 -10.66 -30.37 -18.49
C HIS A 105 -11.94 -30.06 -19.28
N ASP A 106 -12.95 -29.47 -18.63
CA ASP A 106 -14.24 -29.18 -19.26
C ASP A 106 -14.10 -28.12 -20.38
N ILE A 107 -13.23 -27.12 -20.21
CA ILE A 107 -12.90 -26.10 -21.22
C ILE A 107 -12.20 -26.78 -22.42
N GLY A 108 -11.21 -27.64 -22.18
CA GLY A 108 -10.52 -28.41 -23.23
C GLY A 108 -11.45 -29.36 -23.97
N SER A 109 -12.35 -30.04 -23.23
CA SER A 109 -13.35 -30.95 -23.82
C SER A 109 -14.37 -30.22 -24.73
N ALA A 110 -14.57 -28.91 -24.50
CA ALA A 110 -15.36 -28.06 -25.40
C ALA A 110 -14.56 -27.57 -26.63
N GLY A 111 -13.36 -28.10 -26.87
CA GLY A 111 -12.51 -27.77 -28.02
C GLY A 111 -11.75 -26.45 -27.89
N LYS A 112 -11.64 -25.91 -26.68
CA LYS A 112 -10.87 -24.67 -26.42
C LYS A 112 -9.41 -25.02 -26.12
N THR A 113 -8.47 -24.24 -26.69
CA THR A 113 -7.01 -24.40 -26.53
C THR A 113 -6.44 -23.28 -25.65
N GLY A 114 -5.20 -23.35 -25.25
CA GLY A 114 -4.53 -22.27 -24.50
C GLY A 114 -4.94 -22.19 -23.04
N VAL A 115 -5.35 -23.29 -22.42
CA VAL A 115 -5.72 -23.40 -21.00
C VAL A 115 -4.48 -23.70 -20.18
N LEU A 116 -4.13 -22.81 -19.27
CA LEU A 116 -2.99 -22.95 -18.35
C LEU A 116 -3.47 -23.24 -16.93
N VAL A 117 -2.80 -24.15 -16.26
CA VAL A 117 -2.87 -24.36 -14.81
C VAL A 117 -1.45 -24.32 -14.23
N ASN A 118 -1.31 -24.16 -12.94
CA ASN A 118 -0.02 -24.14 -12.23
C ASN A 118 1.01 -23.20 -12.87
N GLY A 119 0.68 -21.93 -12.88
CA GLY A 119 1.53 -20.84 -13.37
C GLY A 119 1.17 -19.52 -12.68
N VAL A 120 1.79 -18.42 -13.08
CA VAL A 120 1.46 -17.02 -12.80
C VAL A 120 1.43 -16.62 -11.33
N TYR A 121 0.57 -17.21 -10.49
CA TYR A 121 0.31 -16.78 -9.12
C TYR A 121 0.83 -17.77 -8.09
N ASP A 122 1.42 -17.24 -7.01
CA ASP A 122 1.56 -17.97 -5.75
C ASP A 122 0.26 -17.86 -4.91
N PHE A 123 0.21 -18.64 -3.84
CA PHE A 123 -0.92 -18.69 -2.92
C PHE A 123 -0.52 -18.14 -1.55
N TRP A 124 0.11 -16.95 -1.56
CA TRP A 124 0.69 -16.37 -0.35
C TRP A 124 -0.04 -15.12 0.14
N SER A 125 -0.51 -14.26 -0.72
CA SER A 125 -0.91 -12.92 -0.31
C SER A 125 -2.35 -12.87 0.22
N PRO A 126 -2.60 -12.47 1.50
CA PRO A 126 -3.94 -12.25 2.03
C PRO A 126 -4.69 -11.13 1.28
N LEU A 127 -3.98 -10.29 0.56
CA LEU A 127 -4.56 -9.28 -0.31
C LEU A 127 -5.43 -9.88 -1.42
N ARG A 128 -5.18 -11.14 -1.79
CA ARG A 128 -5.95 -11.87 -2.81
C ARG A 128 -6.72 -13.05 -2.25
N ASP A 129 -6.26 -13.64 -1.15
CA ASP A 129 -6.79 -14.90 -0.62
C ASP A 129 -7.78 -14.70 0.53
N TYR A 130 -8.41 -13.53 0.59
CA TYR A 130 -9.38 -13.17 1.63
C TYR A 130 -10.38 -14.30 1.90
N ILE A 131 -10.99 -14.87 0.85
CA ILE A 131 -11.94 -15.98 0.98
C ILE A 131 -11.30 -17.24 1.56
N SER A 132 -10.07 -17.58 1.15
CA SER A 132 -9.39 -18.78 1.66
C SER A 132 -9.05 -18.64 3.14
N LEU A 133 -8.76 -17.42 3.58
CA LEU A 133 -8.57 -17.10 4.99
C LEU A 133 -9.90 -17.00 5.77
N HIS A 134 -11.04 -17.03 5.05
CA HIS A 134 -12.41 -17.12 5.57
C HIS A 134 -13.06 -18.49 5.29
N ASN A 135 -12.24 -19.54 5.15
CA ASN A 135 -12.62 -20.96 5.03
C ASN A 135 -13.30 -21.34 3.69
N GLY A 136 -13.38 -20.42 2.73
CA GLY A 136 -13.96 -20.67 1.39
C GLY A 136 -12.90 -20.98 0.32
N LEU A 137 -13.36 -21.46 -0.81
CA LEU A 137 -12.54 -21.67 -2.00
C LEU A 137 -12.55 -20.42 -2.86
N ARG A 138 -11.39 -19.88 -3.18
CA ARG A 138 -11.26 -18.83 -4.18
C ARG A 138 -10.79 -19.40 -5.50
N ILE A 139 -11.64 -19.36 -6.50
CA ILE A 139 -11.27 -19.65 -7.88
C ILE A 139 -11.13 -18.32 -8.61
N LEU A 140 -9.92 -18.05 -9.08
CA LEU A 140 -9.63 -16.91 -9.94
C LEU A 140 -9.30 -17.43 -11.33
N THR A 141 -9.81 -16.76 -12.35
CA THR A 141 -9.41 -17.01 -13.76
C THR A 141 -8.85 -15.73 -14.35
N GLU A 142 -7.81 -15.90 -15.18
CA GLU A 142 -7.24 -14.81 -15.99
C GLU A 142 -7.41 -15.12 -17.46
N SER A 143 -8.34 -14.45 -18.13
CA SER A 143 -8.45 -14.54 -19.59
C SER A 143 -7.50 -13.58 -20.28
N ALA A 144 -6.92 -13.98 -21.42
CA ALA A 144 -6.17 -13.03 -22.25
C ALA A 144 -7.07 -11.89 -22.71
N SER A 145 -6.59 -10.65 -22.62
CA SER A 145 -7.35 -9.46 -23.03
C SER A 145 -7.44 -9.32 -24.53
N ALA A 146 -8.55 -8.77 -25.00
CA ALA A 146 -8.67 -8.12 -26.29
C ALA A 146 -8.35 -6.62 -26.15
N ASN A 147 -8.58 -5.84 -27.20
CA ASN A 147 -8.38 -4.39 -27.17
C ASN A 147 -9.69 -3.69 -26.80
N LEU A 148 -10.05 -3.73 -25.51
CA LEU A 148 -11.40 -3.48 -25.01
C LEU A 148 -12.39 -4.45 -25.72
N ALA A 149 -13.32 -3.92 -26.52
CA ALA A 149 -14.23 -4.75 -27.30
C ALA A 149 -13.77 -4.98 -28.76
N SER A 150 -12.71 -4.33 -29.20
CA SER A 150 -12.14 -4.56 -30.55
C SER A 150 -11.30 -5.83 -30.59
N PRO A 151 -11.38 -6.62 -31.66
CA PRO A 151 -10.54 -7.79 -31.83
C PRO A 151 -9.07 -7.40 -31.99
N ILE A 152 -8.19 -8.35 -31.66
CA ILE A 152 -6.74 -8.21 -31.88
C ILE A 152 -6.19 -9.41 -32.61
N GLU A 153 -5.18 -9.16 -33.43
CA GLU A 153 -4.34 -10.23 -34.01
C GLU A 153 -3.16 -10.49 -33.10
N VAL A 154 -3.01 -11.74 -32.65
CA VAL A 154 -1.89 -12.18 -31.82
C VAL A 154 -1.11 -13.24 -32.56
N PRO A 155 0.03 -12.87 -33.18
CA PRO A 155 0.89 -13.86 -33.85
C PRO A 155 1.43 -14.87 -32.85
N PHE A 156 1.56 -16.15 -33.26
CA PHE A 156 2.04 -17.22 -32.38
C PHE A 156 3.42 -16.92 -31.76
N GLU A 157 4.33 -16.33 -32.52
CA GLU A 157 5.68 -15.96 -32.11
C GLU A 157 5.70 -14.84 -31.05
N LYS A 158 4.61 -14.07 -30.94
CA LYS A 158 4.45 -12.99 -29.94
C LYS A 158 3.88 -13.50 -28.61
N LEU A 159 3.47 -14.77 -28.53
CA LEU A 159 3.01 -15.36 -27.28
C LEU A 159 4.15 -15.37 -26.25
N GLY A 160 3.82 -14.98 -25.02
CA GLY A 160 4.78 -14.74 -23.95
C GLY A 160 5.15 -15.98 -23.13
N THR A 161 6.12 -15.77 -22.27
CA THR A 161 6.51 -16.71 -21.20
C THR A 161 6.20 -16.09 -19.85
N GLY A 162 6.08 -16.92 -18.83
CA GLY A 162 5.86 -16.47 -17.45
C GLY A 162 6.29 -17.52 -16.44
N ILE A 163 5.90 -17.33 -15.19
CA ILE A 163 6.21 -18.30 -14.13
C ILE A 163 5.51 -19.62 -14.46
N GLY A 164 6.32 -20.67 -14.66
CA GLY A 164 5.86 -22.03 -14.88
C GLY A 164 5.35 -22.32 -16.29
N TYR A 165 5.45 -21.42 -17.28
CA TYR A 165 4.96 -21.68 -18.64
C TYR A 165 5.72 -20.94 -19.75
N ASP A 166 5.68 -21.53 -20.95
CA ASP A 166 5.89 -20.88 -22.24
C ASP A 166 4.62 -21.09 -23.06
N ALA A 167 3.93 -20.00 -23.44
CA ALA A 167 2.65 -20.10 -24.18
C ALA A 167 2.78 -20.66 -25.57
N LYS A 168 4.00 -20.95 -26.09
CA LYS A 168 4.30 -21.58 -27.38
C LYS A 168 4.58 -23.08 -27.29
N VAL A 169 4.84 -23.58 -26.05
CA VAL A 169 5.33 -24.94 -25.84
C VAL A 169 4.32 -25.77 -25.04
N ALA A 170 3.97 -26.94 -25.56
CA ALA A 170 3.12 -27.89 -24.85
C ALA A 170 3.85 -28.43 -23.61
N ALA A 171 3.18 -28.40 -22.46
CA ALA A 171 3.66 -28.93 -21.19
C ALA A 171 2.50 -29.56 -20.42
N TRP A 172 2.79 -30.32 -19.36
CA TRP A 172 1.75 -30.98 -18.55
C TRP A 172 0.68 -30.03 -18.00
N ASN A 173 1.09 -28.80 -17.70
CA ASN A 173 0.23 -27.74 -17.17
C ASN A 173 -0.35 -26.82 -18.28
N TYR A 174 0.06 -27.01 -19.53
CA TYR A 174 -0.37 -26.28 -20.71
C TYR A 174 -0.37 -27.23 -21.95
N PRO A 175 -1.23 -28.27 -21.94
CA PRO A 175 -1.10 -29.38 -22.88
C PRO A 175 -1.43 -29.04 -24.35
N ASP A 176 -2.26 -28.03 -24.57
CA ASP A 176 -2.69 -27.64 -25.93
C ASP A 176 -2.50 -26.11 -26.13
N PRO A 177 -1.29 -25.69 -26.59
CA PRO A 177 -0.99 -24.30 -26.85
C PRO A 177 -1.89 -23.68 -27.94
N TRP A 178 -2.40 -22.48 -27.66
CA TRP A 178 -3.12 -21.70 -28.65
C TRP A 178 -2.18 -21.31 -29.80
N LYS A 179 -2.64 -21.41 -31.06
CA LYS A 179 -1.80 -21.24 -32.25
C LYS A 179 -1.70 -19.80 -32.77
N GLY A 180 -2.16 -18.83 -31.99
CA GLY A 180 -2.26 -17.45 -32.49
C GLY A 180 -3.51 -17.21 -33.31
N GLY A 181 -3.68 -15.98 -33.78
CA GLY A 181 -4.80 -15.56 -34.61
C GLY A 181 -5.61 -14.42 -34.00
N THR A 182 -6.79 -14.19 -34.54
CA THR A 182 -7.69 -13.15 -34.07
C THR A 182 -8.32 -13.55 -32.74
N TRP A 183 -8.32 -12.61 -31.78
CA TRP A 183 -8.89 -12.79 -30.45
C TRP A 183 -9.93 -11.70 -30.17
N HIS A 184 -11.15 -12.11 -29.83
CA HIS A 184 -12.30 -11.23 -29.68
C HIS A 184 -12.78 -11.17 -28.21
N LEU A 185 -13.50 -10.13 -27.85
CA LEU A 185 -14.23 -10.08 -26.58
C LEU A 185 -15.21 -11.27 -26.45
N GLY A 186 -15.86 -11.70 -27.55
CA GLY A 186 -16.71 -12.87 -27.56
C GLY A 186 -16.00 -14.17 -27.19
N ASP A 187 -14.72 -14.31 -27.51
CA ASP A 187 -13.90 -15.48 -27.12
C ASP A 187 -13.66 -15.45 -25.60
N ILE A 188 -13.34 -14.28 -25.03
CA ILE A 188 -13.18 -14.10 -23.57
C ILE A 188 -14.45 -14.55 -22.86
N VAL A 189 -15.62 -14.05 -23.30
CA VAL A 189 -16.92 -14.42 -22.73
C VAL A 189 -17.16 -15.93 -22.85
N ALA A 190 -16.86 -16.54 -24.01
CA ALA A 190 -17.03 -17.97 -24.21
C ALA A 190 -16.19 -18.83 -23.24
N TYR A 191 -14.90 -18.48 -23.03
CA TYR A 191 -14.05 -19.20 -22.09
C TYR A 191 -14.53 -19.02 -20.64
N GLN A 192 -14.89 -17.80 -20.25
CA GLN A 192 -15.39 -17.52 -18.89
C GLN A 192 -16.74 -18.21 -18.64
N MET A 193 -17.61 -18.27 -19.63
CA MET A 193 -18.90 -18.98 -19.50
C MET A 193 -18.70 -20.49 -19.35
N LEU A 194 -17.75 -21.11 -20.07
CA LEU A 194 -17.41 -22.52 -19.87
C LEU A 194 -16.86 -22.78 -18.49
N ALA A 195 -15.99 -21.90 -18.00
CA ALA A 195 -15.47 -21.99 -16.64
C ALA A 195 -16.61 -21.88 -15.59
N LEU A 196 -17.48 -20.90 -15.72
CA LEU A 196 -18.62 -20.70 -14.82
C LEU A 196 -19.57 -21.91 -14.84
N GLN A 197 -19.89 -22.45 -16.03
CA GLN A 197 -20.74 -23.64 -16.16
C GLN A 197 -20.12 -24.87 -15.51
N SER A 198 -18.80 -25.11 -15.70
CA SER A 198 -18.08 -26.20 -15.06
C SER A 198 -18.12 -26.09 -13.54
N MET A 199 -17.83 -24.91 -13.00
CA MET A 199 -17.84 -24.66 -11.56
C MET A 199 -19.23 -24.79 -10.95
N THR A 200 -20.24 -24.21 -11.59
CA THR A 200 -21.64 -24.31 -11.12
C THR A 200 -22.12 -25.77 -11.14
N LYS A 201 -21.79 -26.52 -12.21
CA LYS A 201 -22.10 -27.96 -12.29
C LYS A 201 -21.39 -28.71 -11.16
N SER A 202 -20.12 -28.45 -10.94
CA SER A 202 -19.35 -29.09 -9.85
C SER A 202 -19.94 -28.76 -8.47
N ALA A 203 -20.29 -27.49 -8.23
CA ALA A 203 -20.95 -27.07 -6.99
C ALA A 203 -22.30 -27.79 -6.77
N ALA A 204 -23.08 -27.98 -7.83
CA ALA A 204 -24.36 -28.68 -7.75
C ALA A 204 -24.22 -30.19 -7.53
N THR A 205 -23.28 -30.86 -8.25
CA THR A 205 -23.09 -32.32 -8.16
C THR A 205 -22.36 -32.74 -6.89
N ASP A 206 -21.40 -31.96 -6.43
CA ASP A 206 -20.52 -32.25 -5.30
C ASP A 206 -20.87 -31.38 -4.05
N ARG A 207 -22.09 -30.86 -3.98
CA ARG A 207 -22.51 -29.91 -2.92
C ARG A 207 -22.23 -30.42 -1.51
N GLU A 208 -22.46 -31.73 -1.26
CA GLU A 208 -22.23 -32.30 0.06
C GLU A 208 -20.74 -32.28 0.43
N ARG A 209 -19.86 -32.52 -0.53
CA ARG A 209 -18.42 -32.43 -0.32
C ARG A 209 -18.00 -31.00 0.01
N PHE A 210 -18.42 -30.00 -0.79
CA PHE A 210 -18.08 -28.59 -0.53
C PHE A 210 -18.58 -28.10 0.82
N LEU A 211 -19.81 -28.47 1.22
CA LEU A 211 -20.36 -28.16 2.53
C LEU A 211 -19.59 -28.87 3.66
N SER A 212 -19.24 -30.16 3.47
CA SER A 212 -18.44 -30.92 4.42
C SER A 212 -17.03 -30.38 4.57
N ASP A 213 -16.38 -29.97 3.47
CA ASP A 213 -15.06 -29.35 3.48
C ASP A 213 -15.11 -28.03 4.25
N PHE A 214 -16.09 -27.17 3.97
CA PHE A 214 -16.27 -25.91 4.67
C PHE A 214 -16.49 -26.10 6.17
N TYR A 215 -17.34 -27.05 6.55
CA TYR A 215 -17.56 -27.42 7.95
C TYR A 215 -16.27 -27.93 8.60
N THR A 216 -15.55 -28.81 7.92
CA THR A 216 -14.31 -29.41 8.43
C THR A 216 -13.23 -28.35 8.66
N VAL A 217 -13.02 -27.45 7.71
CA VAL A 217 -12.07 -26.35 7.83
C VAL A 217 -12.47 -25.41 8.97
N SER A 218 -13.74 -25.04 9.05
CA SER A 218 -14.24 -24.18 10.11
C SER A 218 -14.14 -24.85 11.49
N SER A 219 -14.40 -26.15 11.57
CA SER A 219 -14.21 -26.92 12.81
C SER A 219 -12.75 -26.98 13.26
N ARG A 220 -11.81 -27.14 12.31
CA ARG A 220 -10.36 -27.09 12.62
C ARG A 220 -9.94 -25.70 13.08
N ALA A 221 -10.51 -24.64 12.50
CA ALA A 221 -10.21 -23.28 12.89
C ALA A 221 -10.63 -22.96 14.32
N VAL A 222 -11.76 -23.48 14.80
CA VAL A 222 -12.21 -23.28 16.19
C VAL A 222 -11.56 -24.26 17.20
N HIS A 223 -10.89 -25.32 16.71
CA HIS A 223 -10.15 -26.27 17.53
C HIS A 223 -8.67 -26.36 17.10
N PRO A 224 -7.91 -25.24 17.15
CA PRO A 224 -6.55 -25.23 16.66
C PRO A 224 -5.62 -26.09 17.51
N THR A 225 -4.69 -26.80 16.85
CA THR A 225 -3.67 -27.63 17.49
C THR A 225 -2.30 -26.97 17.57
N SER A 226 -2.13 -25.78 16.95
CA SER A 226 -0.85 -25.07 16.90
C SER A 226 -1.05 -23.55 16.83
N GLY A 227 0.03 -22.81 17.06
CA GLY A 227 0.08 -21.35 17.05
C GLY A 227 -0.29 -20.74 18.42
N PRO A 228 -0.32 -19.40 18.52
CA PRO A 228 -0.74 -18.72 19.75
C PRO A 228 -2.22 -18.99 20.03
N HIS A 229 -2.57 -18.96 21.32
CA HIS A 229 -3.98 -19.03 21.75
C HIS A 229 -4.74 -17.76 21.43
N ALA A 230 -4.08 -16.61 21.60
CA ALA A 230 -4.68 -15.30 21.34
C ALA A 230 -3.62 -14.25 20.98
N TYR A 231 -4.07 -13.14 20.42
CA TYR A 231 -3.35 -11.86 20.42
C TYR A 231 -4.01 -10.91 21.41
N VAL A 232 -3.19 -10.21 22.20
CA VAL A 232 -3.65 -9.19 23.15
C VAL A 232 -3.12 -7.83 22.71
N ILE A 233 -4.01 -6.86 22.61
CA ILE A 233 -3.71 -5.48 22.18
C ILE A 233 -4.06 -4.55 23.34
N SER A 234 -3.04 -4.02 24.01
CA SER A 234 -3.23 -3.05 25.11
C SER A 234 -3.81 -1.74 24.57
N PRO A 235 -4.66 -1.01 25.31
CA PRO A 235 -5.04 0.36 24.97
C PRO A 235 -3.88 1.36 25.13
N GLU A 236 -2.82 0.98 25.84
CA GLU A 236 -1.64 1.80 26.07
C GLU A 236 -0.68 1.73 24.87
N GLN A 237 -1.06 2.40 23.78
CA GLN A 237 -0.30 2.53 22.55
C GLN A 237 0.10 4.00 22.31
N THR A 238 1.10 4.20 21.46
CA THR A 238 1.54 5.56 21.06
C THR A 238 0.41 6.35 20.41
N ASP A 239 -0.35 5.71 19.55
CA ASP A 239 -1.54 6.28 18.90
C ASP A 239 -2.77 5.37 19.11
N PRO A 240 -3.66 5.72 20.05
CA PRO A 240 -4.89 4.97 20.29
C PRO A 240 -5.81 4.85 19.05
N ALA A 241 -5.75 5.81 18.12
CA ALA A 241 -6.55 5.74 16.91
C ALA A 241 -6.11 4.58 16.01
N MET A 242 -4.83 4.23 16.03
CA MET A 242 -4.29 3.08 15.27
C MET A 242 -4.73 1.75 15.87
N THR A 243 -4.84 1.67 17.21
CA THR A 243 -5.46 0.50 17.88
C THR A 243 -6.90 0.31 17.43
N VAL A 244 -7.69 1.38 17.45
CA VAL A 244 -9.08 1.35 17.00
C VAL A 244 -9.17 0.97 15.53
N ARG A 245 -8.26 1.46 14.68
CA ARG A 245 -8.19 1.09 13.26
C ARG A 245 -7.90 -0.39 13.08
N LEU A 246 -6.90 -0.95 13.79
CA LEU A 246 -6.58 -2.38 13.74
C LEU A 246 -7.79 -3.24 14.15
N VAL A 247 -8.40 -2.90 15.28
CA VAL A 247 -9.60 -3.59 15.78
C VAL A 247 -10.76 -3.47 14.80
N LYS A 248 -10.96 -2.30 14.18
CA LYS A 248 -12.00 -2.10 13.17
C LYS A 248 -11.76 -2.97 11.92
N THR A 249 -10.53 -3.05 11.44
CA THR A 249 -10.19 -3.91 10.29
C THR A 249 -10.51 -5.37 10.59
N LEU A 250 -10.12 -5.86 11.76
CA LEU A 250 -10.44 -7.23 12.20
C LEU A 250 -11.97 -7.44 12.30
N PHE A 251 -12.68 -6.50 12.91
CA PHE A 251 -14.13 -6.55 13.09
C PHE A 251 -14.87 -6.53 11.74
N ASP A 252 -14.49 -5.64 10.83
CA ASP A 252 -15.09 -5.54 9.48
C ASP A 252 -14.82 -6.81 8.64
N ALA A 253 -13.69 -7.47 8.88
CA ALA A 253 -13.36 -8.77 8.31
C ALA A 253 -14.08 -9.96 9.00
N GLY A 254 -14.96 -9.71 9.96
CA GLY A 254 -15.74 -10.75 10.65
C GLY A 254 -14.97 -11.49 11.76
N VAL A 255 -13.78 -11.02 12.13
CA VAL A 255 -13.01 -11.59 13.25
C VAL A 255 -13.69 -11.24 14.58
N GLU A 256 -13.84 -12.21 15.43
CA GLU A 256 -14.35 -12.02 16.79
C GLU A 256 -13.29 -11.37 17.67
N VAL A 257 -13.64 -10.21 18.22
CA VAL A 257 -12.79 -9.46 19.15
C VAL A 257 -13.53 -9.26 20.44
N GLU A 258 -12.84 -9.46 21.57
CA GLU A 258 -13.34 -9.19 22.91
C GLU A 258 -12.59 -8.00 23.51
N GLN A 259 -13.24 -7.30 24.44
CA GLN A 259 -12.61 -6.23 25.22
C GLN A 259 -12.67 -6.55 26.71
N ALA A 260 -11.52 -6.53 27.36
CA ALA A 260 -11.39 -6.79 28.78
C ALA A 260 -12.10 -5.73 29.61
N THR A 261 -12.93 -6.17 30.58
CA THR A 261 -13.65 -5.30 31.50
C THR A 261 -12.92 -5.09 32.84
N ALA A 262 -11.88 -5.89 33.10
CA ALA A 262 -10.99 -5.80 34.25
C ALA A 262 -9.55 -6.09 33.84
N PRO A 263 -8.52 -5.68 34.61
CA PRO A 263 -7.15 -6.07 34.39
C PRO A 263 -6.98 -7.59 34.47
N PHE A 264 -6.04 -8.16 33.69
CA PHE A 264 -5.74 -9.60 33.67
C PHE A 264 -4.28 -9.87 33.36
N GLU A 265 -3.86 -11.11 33.61
CA GLU A 265 -2.52 -11.58 33.30
C GLU A 265 -2.55 -12.59 32.14
N ALA A 266 -1.65 -12.41 31.15
CA ALA A 266 -1.50 -13.34 30.04
C ALA A 266 -0.06 -13.35 29.52
N GLY A 267 0.51 -14.52 29.25
CA GLY A 267 1.86 -14.65 28.72
C GLY A 267 2.96 -14.01 29.57
N GLY A 268 2.76 -13.94 30.90
CA GLY A 268 3.70 -13.31 31.83
C GLY A 268 3.67 -11.76 31.82
N LYS A 269 2.64 -11.16 31.23
CA LYS A 269 2.42 -9.71 31.19
C LYS A 269 1.08 -9.36 31.82
N SER A 270 1.02 -8.19 32.45
CA SER A 270 -0.21 -7.57 32.95
C SER A 270 -0.82 -6.68 31.90
N TYR A 271 -2.12 -6.78 31.71
CA TYR A 271 -2.89 -5.98 30.76
C TYR A 271 -4.00 -5.22 31.47
N PRO A 272 -4.18 -3.92 31.21
CA PRO A 272 -5.24 -3.15 31.84
C PRO A 272 -6.63 -3.48 31.29
N SER A 273 -7.67 -3.09 32.03
CA SER A 273 -9.03 -3.03 31.49
C SER A 273 -9.05 -2.21 30.19
N GLY A 274 -9.90 -2.60 29.24
CA GLY A 274 -9.98 -2.00 27.92
C GLY A 274 -9.04 -2.62 26.88
N SER A 275 -8.15 -3.56 27.28
CA SER A 275 -7.34 -4.34 26.33
C SER A 275 -8.23 -5.18 25.42
N TYR A 276 -7.89 -5.24 24.13
CA TYR A 276 -8.58 -6.11 23.18
C TYR A 276 -7.94 -7.48 23.13
N ILE A 277 -8.76 -8.51 23.02
CA ILE A 277 -8.36 -9.92 22.98
C ILE A 277 -8.92 -10.53 21.69
N VAL A 278 -8.04 -11.08 20.86
CA VAL A 278 -8.37 -11.80 19.64
C VAL A 278 -7.99 -13.26 19.86
N THR A 279 -8.94 -14.06 20.34
CA THR A 279 -8.71 -15.50 20.50
C THR A 279 -8.64 -16.20 19.16
N LEU A 280 -7.72 -17.15 18.98
CA LEU A 280 -7.56 -17.84 17.70
C LEU A 280 -8.32 -19.17 17.63
N ASN A 281 -9.22 -19.45 18.54
CA ASN A 281 -10.20 -20.54 18.47
C ASN A 281 -11.54 -20.02 17.94
N GLN A 282 -11.52 -19.47 16.73
CA GLN A 282 -12.66 -18.86 16.05
C GLN A 282 -12.66 -19.18 14.55
N PRO A 283 -13.80 -19.06 13.83
CA PRO A 283 -13.91 -19.44 12.43
C PRO A 283 -12.87 -18.75 11.52
N TYR A 284 -12.65 -17.43 11.68
CA TYR A 284 -11.73 -16.67 10.83
C TYR A 284 -10.33 -16.50 11.45
N ARG A 285 -9.91 -17.55 12.17
CA ARG A 285 -8.57 -17.69 12.74
C ARG A 285 -7.46 -17.43 11.71
N ALA A 286 -7.61 -17.98 10.51
CA ALA A 286 -6.60 -17.88 9.47
C ALA A 286 -6.35 -16.42 9.10
N PHE A 287 -7.39 -15.65 8.84
CA PHE A 287 -7.26 -14.21 8.53
C PHE A 287 -6.65 -13.45 9.72
N ALA A 288 -7.23 -13.62 10.92
CA ALA A 288 -6.74 -12.94 12.12
C ALA A 288 -5.24 -13.19 12.35
N LYS A 289 -4.80 -14.44 12.24
CA LYS A 289 -3.40 -14.83 12.43
C LYS A 289 -2.51 -14.22 11.34
N THR A 290 -2.88 -14.35 10.07
CA THR A 290 -2.08 -13.86 8.94
C THR A 290 -1.82 -12.35 9.03
N VAL A 291 -2.83 -11.54 9.39
CA VAL A 291 -2.67 -10.08 9.45
C VAL A 291 -2.02 -9.59 10.75
N LEU A 292 -2.02 -10.39 11.83
CA LEU A 292 -1.46 -10.01 13.13
C LEU A 292 -0.02 -10.50 13.33
N GLU A 293 0.41 -11.58 12.66
CA GLU A 293 1.75 -12.13 12.82
C GLU A 293 2.81 -11.43 11.98
N ARG A 294 4.07 -11.64 12.35
CA ARG A 294 5.21 -11.40 11.45
C ARG A 294 5.30 -12.57 10.49
N GLN A 295 5.30 -12.30 9.21
CA GLN A 295 5.34 -13.31 8.17
C GLN A 295 6.78 -13.65 7.79
N SER A 296 7.00 -14.90 7.38
CA SER A 296 8.28 -15.40 6.87
C SER A 296 8.04 -16.05 5.52
N TYR A 297 8.28 -15.31 4.44
CA TYR A 297 8.16 -15.82 3.08
C TYR A 297 9.36 -16.70 2.74
N PRO A 298 9.17 -17.90 2.13
CA PRO A 298 10.26 -18.80 1.80
C PRO A 298 11.15 -18.28 0.66
N ASP A 299 12.43 -18.64 0.69
CA ASP A 299 13.38 -18.34 -0.40
C ASP A 299 13.16 -19.34 -1.56
N ILE A 300 12.34 -18.96 -2.51
CA ILE A 300 12.07 -19.76 -3.71
C ILE A 300 12.90 -19.24 -4.88
N ARG A 301 13.64 -20.14 -5.54
CA ARG A 301 14.51 -19.82 -6.67
C ARG A 301 13.95 -20.39 -7.96
N GLN A 302 14.17 -19.70 -9.08
CA GLN A 302 13.77 -20.17 -10.42
C GLN A 302 14.45 -21.50 -10.79
N TYR A 303 15.68 -21.70 -10.30
CA TYR A 303 16.44 -22.95 -10.36
C TYR A 303 17.51 -22.93 -9.25
N PRO A 304 18.07 -24.06 -8.84
CA PRO A 304 19.09 -24.11 -7.79
C PRO A 304 20.25 -23.14 -8.04
N GLY A 305 20.48 -22.21 -7.11
CA GLY A 305 21.51 -21.15 -7.23
C GLY A 305 21.16 -20.01 -8.20
N GLY A 306 19.99 -20.04 -8.78
CA GLY A 306 19.46 -19.02 -9.70
C GLY A 306 18.89 -17.78 -9.00
N PRO A 307 18.35 -16.84 -9.78
CA PRO A 307 17.65 -15.67 -9.21
C PRO A 307 16.39 -16.10 -8.47
N PRO A 308 15.91 -15.27 -7.53
CA PRO A 308 14.64 -15.49 -6.85
C PRO A 308 13.47 -15.62 -7.83
N GLN A 309 12.51 -16.45 -7.49
CA GLN A 309 11.20 -16.40 -8.12
C GLN A 309 10.48 -15.16 -7.58
N ARG A 310 9.95 -14.34 -8.47
CA ARG A 310 9.17 -13.17 -8.08
C ARG A 310 7.87 -13.62 -7.43
N PRO A 311 7.53 -13.14 -6.19
CA PRO A 311 6.20 -13.33 -5.66
C PRO A 311 5.18 -12.62 -6.54
N TYR A 312 3.96 -13.09 -6.51
CA TYR A 312 2.90 -12.46 -7.29
C TYR A 312 2.64 -11.02 -6.84
N ASP A 313 2.60 -10.80 -5.53
CA ASP A 313 2.40 -9.47 -4.94
C ASP A 313 3.51 -9.18 -3.92
N VAL A 314 3.21 -9.15 -2.64
CA VAL A 314 4.14 -8.80 -1.56
C VAL A 314 4.37 -9.96 -0.60
N THR A 315 5.43 -9.90 0.18
CA THR A 315 5.82 -10.99 1.10
C THR A 315 5.36 -10.74 2.53
N SER A 316 4.87 -9.54 2.84
CA SER A 316 4.39 -9.18 4.18
C SER A 316 3.21 -8.22 4.18
N THR A 317 2.25 -8.49 5.08
CA THR A 317 1.04 -7.69 5.33
C THR A 317 0.73 -7.60 6.83
N SER A 318 1.76 -7.57 7.69
CA SER A 318 1.60 -7.49 9.14
C SER A 318 1.03 -6.12 9.55
N LEU A 319 -0.27 -6.05 9.89
CA LEU A 319 -0.95 -4.82 10.28
C LEU A 319 -0.37 -4.18 11.55
N PRO A 320 0.04 -4.93 12.60
CA PRO A 320 0.68 -4.31 13.75
C PRO A 320 1.90 -3.47 13.41
N LEU A 321 2.73 -3.92 12.45
CA LEU A 321 3.90 -3.18 12.00
C LEU A 321 3.52 -1.95 11.15
N PHE A 322 2.49 -2.07 10.31
CA PHE A 322 2.00 -0.95 9.52
C PHE A 322 1.36 0.16 10.35
N PHE A 323 0.69 -0.20 11.47
CA PHE A 323 -0.06 0.74 12.30
C PHE A 323 0.71 1.20 13.54
N ASP A 324 1.92 0.71 13.77
CA ASP A 324 2.69 0.95 15.01
C ASP A 324 1.88 0.54 16.26
N VAL A 325 1.23 -0.63 16.19
CA VAL A 325 0.44 -1.19 17.28
C VAL A 325 1.07 -2.47 17.78
N ARG A 326 1.34 -2.53 19.07
CA ARG A 326 1.82 -3.75 19.70
C ARG A 326 0.65 -4.72 19.92
N ALA A 327 0.66 -5.84 19.20
CA ALA A 327 -0.22 -6.97 19.39
C ALA A 327 0.61 -8.16 19.90
N ASP A 328 0.45 -8.52 21.16
CA ASP A 328 1.26 -9.55 21.81
C ASP A 328 0.67 -10.94 21.54
N PRO A 329 1.41 -11.88 20.92
CA PRO A 329 0.97 -13.27 20.80
C PRO A 329 1.09 -13.97 22.16
N VAL A 330 0.01 -14.61 22.60
CA VAL A 330 -0.06 -15.37 23.87
C VAL A 330 -0.27 -16.84 23.54
N ALA A 331 0.72 -17.69 23.87
CA ALA A 331 0.69 -19.12 23.54
C ALA A 331 -0.22 -19.90 24.49
N ALA A 332 -0.15 -19.64 25.79
CA ALA A 332 -0.91 -20.34 26.81
C ALA A 332 -2.34 -19.78 26.95
N ARG A 333 -3.28 -20.65 27.32
CA ARG A 333 -4.63 -20.20 27.71
C ARG A 333 -4.55 -19.37 28.97
N PHE A 334 -5.39 -18.35 29.04
CA PHE A 334 -5.53 -17.46 30.20
C PHE A 334 -7.01 -17.18 30.45
N SER A 335 -7.31 -16.53 31.55
CA SER A 335 -8.66 -16.12 31.92
C SER A 335 -8.73 -14.60 31.99
N ALA A 336 -9.73 -14.02 31.37
CA ALA A 336 -10.01 -12.59 31.44
C ALA A 336 -11.52 -12.35 31.53
N SER A 337 -11.92 -11.37 32.33
CA SER A 337 -13.30 -10.87 32.26
C SER A 337 -13.39 -9.98 31.04
N ALA A 338 -14.12 -10.38 30.02
CA ALA A 338 -14.22 -9.63 28.76
C ALA A 338 -15.63 -9.68 28.18
N THR A 339 -15.94 -8.75 27.31
CA THR A 339 -17.19 -8.68 26.54
C THR A 339 -16.86 -8.64 25.06
N ARG A 340 -17.69 -9.30 24.24
CA ARG A 340 -17.58 -9.26 22.79
C ARG A 340 -17.80 -7.84 22.29
N VAL A 341 -16.94 -7.37 21.41
CA VAL A 341 -17.09 -6.07 20.73
C VAL A 341 -18.25 -6.18 19.72
N ALA A 342 -19.32 -5.45 19.99
CA ALA A 342 -20.49 -5.39 19.11
C ALA A 342 -20.40 -4.26 18.08
N ALA A 343 -19.59 -3.23 18.37
CA ALA A 343 -19.29 -2.11 17.48
C ALA A 343 -17.97 -1.48 17.89
N VAL A 344 -17.18 -1.04 16.92
CA VAL A 344 -15.92 -0.34 17.18
C VAL A 344 -16.20 1.15 17.32
N VAL A 345 -15.90 1.70 18.50
CA VAL A 345 -16.14 3.11 18.82
C VAL A 345 -14.91 3.93 18.39
N PRO A 346 -15.07 4.94 17.52
CA PRO A 346 -13.98 5.82 17.15
C PRO A 346 -13.44 6.61 18.35
N VAL A 347 -12.15 6.95 18.31
CA VAL A 347 -11.54 7.88 19.27
C VAL A 347 -12.17 9.26 19.09
N VAL A 348 -12.46 9.92 20.20
CA VAL A 348 -12.98 11.30 20.24
C VAL A 348 -11.93 12.20 20.86
N GLY A 349 -11.64 13.30 20.20
CA GLY A 349 -10.69 14.29 20.71
C GLY A 349 -11.37 15.40 21.54
N HIS A 350 -10.61 16.02 22.42
CA HIS A 350 -11.13 17.01 23.37
C HIS A 350 -10.19 18.22 23.51
N VAL A 351 -10.77 19.36 23.88
CA VAL A 351 -10.03 20.46 24.46
C VAL A 351 -10.15 20.31 25.99
N ARG A 352 -9.06 19.89 26.66
CA ARG A 352 -9.11 19.39 28.04
C ARG A 352 -9.52 20.45 29.06
N SER A 353 -9.08 21.70 28.89
CA SER A 353 -9.49 22.84 29.71
C SER A 353 -9.15 24.16 29.03
N VAL A 354 -9.60 25.29 29.58
CA VAL A 354 -9.22 26.60 29.08
C VAL A 354 -7.78 26.90 29.52
N ALA A 355 -6.88 27.13 28.55
CA ALA A 355 -5.49 27.47 28.84
C ALA A 355 -5.26 28.98 28.81
N ALA A 356 -4.49 29.50 29.76
CA ALA A 356 -4.11 30.91 29.80
C ALA A 356 -3.00 31.24 28.78
N THR A 357 -2.08 30.30 28.55
CA THR A 357 -0.86 30.50 27.74
C THR A 357 -0.94 29.88 26.37
N GLY A 358 -1.63 28.75 26.22
CA GLY A 358 -1.75 28.01 24.97
C GLY A 358 -1.93 26.51 25.19
N TYR A 359 -1.84 25.74 24.09
CA TYR A 359 -2.09 24.31 24.08
C TYR A 359 -0.95 23.54 23.46
N LEU A 360 -0.76 22.31 23.92
CA LEU A 360 0.18 21.34 23.39
C LEU A 360 -0.57 20.18 22.73
N LEU A 361 0.02 19.62 21.66
CA LEU A 361 -0.43 18.37 21.03
C LEU A 361 0.74 17.41 20.93
N ASP A 362 0.42 16.14 21.11
CA ASP A 362 1.36 15.04 20.91
C ASP A 362 1.65 14.84 19.41
N ASN A 363 2.87 15.13 18.98
CA ASN A 363 3.30 15.03 17.58
C ASN A 363 3.57 13.60 17.12
N ARG A 364 3.47 12.60 18.01
CA ARG A 364 3.63 11.18 17.65
C ARG A 364 2.43 10.63 16.87
N ARG A 365 1.29 11.32 16.90
CA ARG A 365 0.03 10.93 16.25
C ARG A 365 -0.13 11.60 14.90
N ASN A 366 -0.49 10.82 13.84
CA ASN A 366 -0.78 11.39 12.53
C ASN A 366 -1.93 12.41 12.57
N SER A 367 -2.94 12.14 13.40
CA SER A 367 -4.09 13.02 13.62
C SER A 367 -3.69 14.43 14.10
N SER A 368 -2.64 14.53 14.92
CA SER A 368 -2.09 15.83 15.34
C SER A 368 -1.48 16.62 14.17
N LEU A 369 -0.83 15.92 13.22
CA LEU A 369 -0.31 16.57 12.03
C LEU A 369 -1.45 17.01 11.09
N TYR A 370 -2.51 16.21 10.95
CA TYR A 370 -3.71 16.64 10.21
C TYR A 370 -4.37 17.89 10.84
N ALA A 371 -4.48 17.92 12.17
CA ALA A 371 -4.97 19.10 12.88
C ALA A 371 -4.07 20.32 12.64
N LEU A 372 -2.75 20.12 12.59
CA LEU A 372 -1.78 21.17 12.30
C LEU A 372 -1.97 21.77 10.89
N PHE A 373 -2.19 20.93 9.86
CA PHE A 373 -2.57 21.41 8.52
C PHE A 373 -3.86 22.24 8.56
N GLY A 374 -4.91 21.73 9.21
CA GLY A 374 -6.20 22.41 9.31
C GLY A 374 -6.09 23.76 10.00
N LEU A 375 -5.52 23.81 11.20
CA LEU A 375 -5.39 25.03 11.99
C LEU A 375 -4.51 26.09 11.32
N SER A 376 -3.39 25.67 10.71
CA SER A 376 -2.51 26.61 9.99
C SER A 376 -3.21 27.26 8.78
N ARG A 377 -4.09 26.54 8.08
CA ARG A 377 -4.93 27.07 6.99
C ARG A 377 -5.94 28.10 7.50
N GLU A 378 -6.47 27.91 8.69
CA GLU A 378 -7.39 28.85 9.33
C GLU A 378 -6.67 30.07 9.93
N GLY A 379 -5.37 30.22 9.69
CA GLY A 379 -4.55 31.32 10.15
C GLY A 379 -4.18 31.25 11.63
N VAL A 380 -4.37 30.12 12.28
CA VAL A 380 -3.91 29.89 13.66
C VAL A 380 -2.39 29.87 13.68
N ARG A 381 -1.80 30.62 14.62
CA ARG A 381 -0.34 30.55 14.85
C ARG A 381 -0.02 29.23 15.53
N VAL A 382 0.88 28.47 14.91
CA VAL A 382 1.30 27.15 15.39
C VAL A 382 2.81 27.05 15.30
N TYR A 383 3.40 26.40 16.29
CA TYR A 383 4.83 26.17 16.39
C TYR A 383 5.15 24.70 16.61
N ARG A 384 6.31 24.26 16.13
CA ARG A 384 6.93 22.99 16.49
C ARG A 384 8.18 23.30 17.31
N LEU A 385 8.19 22.84 18.56
CA LEU A 385 9.27 23.16 19.50
C LEU A 385 10.53 22.37 19.12
N THR A 386 11.68 23.07 19.16
CA THR A 386 13.02 22.50 18.93
C THR A 386 13.95 22.73 20.12
N ASP A 387 13.44 23.32 21.16
CA ASP A 387 14.12 23.58 22.42
C ASP A 387 14.28 22.28 23.22
N PRO A 388 15.41 22.08 23.94
CA PRO A 388 15.67 20.86 24.71
C PRO A 388 14.70 20.56 25.87
N GLY A 389 13.89 21.55 26.28
CA GLY A 389 12.89 21.38 27.34
C GLY A 389 11.65 20.57 26.94
N HIS A 390 11.51 20.25 25.65
CA HIS A 390 10.36 19.53 25.09
C HIS A 390 10.83 18.43 24.15
N ALA A 391 9.98 17.40 23.96
CA ALA A 391 10.23 16.41 22.93
C ALA A 391 10.31 17.12 21.55
N PRO A 392 11.31 16.82 20.70
CA PRO A 392 11.48 17.48 19.42
C PRO A 392 10.21 17.46 18.57
N GLY A 393 9.81 18.63 18.08
CA GLY A 393 8.62 18.78 17.25
C GLY A 393 7.29 18.80 18.00
N THR A 394 7.26 18.81 19.33
CA THR A 394 6.03 19.05 20.11
C THR A 394 5.28 20.25 19.54
N ILE A 395 3.99 20.09 19.29
CA ILE A 395 3.17 21.13 18.66
C ILE A 395 2.66 22.07 19.77
N TYR A 396 2.95 23.36 19.62
CA TYR A 396 2.47 24.41 20.52
C TYR A 396 1.59 25.41 19.78
N ILE A 397 0.42 25.69 20.34
CA ILE A 397 -0.55 26.66 19.86
C ILE A 397 -0.74 27.72 20.94
N PRO A 398 -0.14 28.92 20.79
CA PRO A 398 -0.30 29.98 21.76
C PRO A 398 -1.72 30.50 21.79
N GLN A 399 -2.13 31.01 22.97
CA GLN A 399 -3.43 31.67 23.12
C GLN A 399 -3.54 32.87 22.17
N GLN A 400 -4.65 32.96 21.46
CA GLN A 400 -4.95 34.00 20.46
C GLN A 400 -6.46 34.19 20.31
N ALA A 401 -6.85 35.32 19.73
CA ALA A 401 -8.28 35.64 19.52
C ALA A 401 -8.98 34.58 18.65
N GLY A 402 -10.18 34.15 19.04
CA GLY A 402 -11.00 33.19 18.31
C GLY A 402 -10.48 31.74 18.30
N LEU A 403 -9.52 31.38 19.16
CA LEU A 403 -8.90 30.07 19.15
C LEU A 403 -9.85 28.95 19.59
N GLY A 404 -10.62 29.14 20.67
CA GLY A 404 -11.45 28.10 21.29
C GLY A 404 -12.37 27.33 20.31
N PRO A 405 -13.22 28.00 19.52
CA PRO A 405 -14.07 27.33 18.52
C PRO A 405 -13.28 26.53 17.47
N LYS A 406 -12.11 27.03 17.04
CA LYS A 406 -11.24 26.33 16.07
C LYS A 406 -10.64 25.06 16.65
N LEU A 407 -10.18 25.10 17.91
CA LEU A 407 -9.70 23.92 18.61
C LEU A 407 -10.80 22.88 18.81
N ALA A 408 -12.02 23.31 19.21
CA ALA A 408 -13.14 22.41 19.39
C ALA A 408 -13.51 21.70 18.07
N ALA A 409 -13.52 22.43 16.96
CA ALA A 409 -13.76 21.87 15.64
C ALA A 409 -12.65 20.87 15.22
N ALA A 410 -11.38 21.24 15.44
CA ALA A 410 -10.24 20.39 15.14
C ALA A 410 -10.21 19.12 16.02
N ALA A 411 -10.49 19.24 17.33
CA ALA A 411 -10.59 18.10 18.25
C ALA A 411 -11.60 17.07 17.73
N LYS A 412 -12.81 17.54 17.38
CA LYS A 412 -13.87 16.69 16.84
C LYS A 412 -13.50 16.08 15.48
N ARG A 413 -12.94 16.87 14.57
CA ARG A 413 -12.64 16.44 13.20
C ARG A 413 -11.50 15.42 13.13
N TYR A 414 -10.43 15.65 13.89
CA TYR A 414 -9.19 14.89 13.80
C TYR A 414 -8.97 13.93 14.98
N ALA A 415 -9.91 13.87 15.92
CA ALA A 415 -9.80 13.03 17.12
C ALA A 415 -8.51 13.30 17.94
N VAL A 416 -8.19 14.59 18.16
CA VAL A 416 -6.99 15.02 18.89
C VAL A 416 -7.32 15.69 20.20
N ASP A 417 -6.50 15.45 21.21
CA ASP A 417 -6.59 16.13 22.50
C ASP A 417 -5.67 17.34 22.53
N PHE A 418 -6.22 18.49 22.90
CA PHE A 418 -5.48 19.72 23.16
C PHE A 418 -5.26 19.83 24.66
N GLU A 419 -4.01 19.64 25.08
CA GLU A 419 -3.61 19.73 26.48
C GLU A 419 -3.19 21.17 26.82
N PRO A 420 -3.65 21.77 27.93
CA PRO A 420 -3.25 23.10 28.30
C PRO A 420 -1.75 23.14 28.64
N ALA A 421 -1.04 24.13 28.14
CA ALA A 421 0.34 24.37 28.56
C ALA A 421 0.32 24.87 30.00
N SER A 422 1.07 24.21 30.88
CA SER A 422 1.14 24.56 32.32
C SER A 422 1.82 25.89 32.55
N GLU A 423 2.72 26.30 31.65
CA GLU A 423 3.49 27.53 31.74
C GLU A 423 3.62 28.19 30.35
N ARG A 424 4.17 29.39 30.33
CA ARG A 424 4.47 30.12 29.10
C ARG A 424 5.64 29.46 28.38
N ILE A 425 5.38 28.93 27.17
CA ILE A 425 6.41 28.32 26.33
C ILE A 425 7.30 29.43 25.75
N THR A 426 8.61 29.25 25.88
CA THR A 426 9.66 30.11 25.30
C THR A 426 10.75 29.24 24.68
N GLY A 427 11.58 29.79 23.83
CA GLY A 427 12.73 29.06 23.23
C GLY A 427 12.63 28.86 21.74
N ALA A 428 13.54 28.04 21.22
CA ALA A 428 13.66 27.76 19.80
C ALA A 428 12.49 26.95 19.26
N ALA A 429 11.99 27.32 18.10
CA ALA A 429 10.87 26.65 17.46
C ALA A 429 10.87 26.85 15.94
N LEU A 430 10.10 26.03 15.24
CA LEU A 430 9.71 26.23 13.86
C LEU A 430 8.29 26.80 13.83
N ARG A 431 8.11 28.00 13.28
CA ARG A 431 6.78 28.54 12.99
C ARG A 431 6.26 27.85 11.73
N VAL A 432 5.12 27.19 11.84
CA VAL A 432 4.49 26.50 10.71
C VAL A 432 3.52 27.43 10.01
N LYS A 433 3.60 27.46 8.68
CA LYS A 433 2.59 28.03 7.79
C LYS A 433 1.96 26.91 6.98
N ALA A 434 0.71 27.07 6.57
CA ALA A 434 0.08 26.10 5.68
C ALA A 434 0.89 25.99 4.36
N PRO A 435 1.48 24.81 4.06
CA PRO A 435 2.26 24.66 2.84
C PRO A 435 1.36 24.63 1.61
N ARG A 436 1.84 25.19 0.51
CA ARG A 436 1.23 25.06 -0.81
C ARG A 436 1.87 23.85 -1.50
N ILE A 437 1.08 22.82 -1.74
CA ILE A 437 1.57 21.52 -2.19
C ILE A 437 1.15 21.25 -3.63
N GLY A 438 2.12 20.94 -4.49
CA GLY A 438 1.90 20.34 -5.80
C GLY A 438 2.06 18.81 -5.72
N LEU A 439 1.06 18.06 -6.19
CA LEU A 439 1.14 16.61 -6.33
C LEU A 439 1.23 16.27 -7.81
N TYR A 440 2.38 15.78 -8.24
CA TYR A 440 2.63 15.45 -9.64
C TYR A 440 1.86 14.19 -10.07
N LYS A 441 1.27 14.25 -11.26
CA LYS A 441 0.56 13.17 -11.92
C LYS A 441 1.06 13.02 -13.35
N SER A 442 1.73 11.89 -13.63
CA SER A 442 2.13 11.51 -14.98
C SER A 442 0.97 10.90 -15.78
N TRP A 443 1.12 10.77 -17.09
CA TRP A 443 0.19 10.00 -17.93
C TRP A 443 0.16 8.52 -17.54
N ILE A 444 1.33 7.97 -17.24
CA ILE A 444 1.45 6.59 -16.75
C ILE A 444 0.97 6.59 -15.30
N ALA A 445 -0.13 5.89 -15.06
CA ALA A 445 -0.77 5.87 -13.75
C ALA A 445 0.16 5.32 -12.66
N SER A 446 0.31 6.07 -11.60
CA SER A 446 0.92 5.62 -10.34
C SER A 446 -0.19 5.31 -9.34
N LEU A 447 -0.25 4.07 -8.85
CA LEU A 447 -1.19 3.67 -7.81
C LEU A 447 -0.89 4.41 -6.50
N ASP A 448 0.38 4.65 -6.21
CA ASP A 448 0.82 5.37 -5.00
C ASP A 448 0.46 6.86 -5.04
N GLU A 449 0.38 7.47 -6.24
CA GLU A 449 -0.22 8.80 -6.39
C GLU A 449 -1.69 8.78 -5.96
N GLY A 450 -2.43 7.77 -6.43
CA GLY A 450 -3.83 7.59 -6.09
C GLY A 450 -4.08 7.35 -4.60
N TRP A 451 -3.26 6.52 -3.95
CA TRP A 451 -3.32 6.31 -2.51
C TRP A 451 -2.95 7.57 -1.73
N THR A 452 -1.93 8.32 -2.15
CA THR A 452 -1.55 9.60 -1.53
C THR A 452 -2.70 10.60 -1.63
N ARG A 453 -3.33 10.73 -2.81
CA ARG A 453 -4.50 11.56 -3.05
C ARG A 453 -5.67 11.18 -2.14
N PHE A 454 -5.98 9.88 -2.03
CA PHE A 454 -7.03 9.36 -1.15
C PHE A 454 -6.80 9.77 0.32
N ILE A 455 -5.58 9.62 0.81
CA ILE A 455 -5.23 9.98 2.19
C ILE A 455 -5.34 11.49 2.40
N PHE A 456 -4.88 12.29 1.44
CA PHE A 456 -4.95 13.75 1.53
C PHE A 456 -6.40 14.23 1.55
N ASP A 457 -7.25 13.76 0.63
CA ASP A 457 -8.67 14.14 0.57
C ASP A 457 -9.40 13.69 1.86
N LYS A 458 -9.19 12.45 2.31
CA LYS A 458 -9.79 11.90 3.54
C LYS A 458 -9.49 12.75 4.76
N ASN A 459 -8.26 13.26 4.87
CA ASN A 459 -7.80 14.03 6.02
C ASN A 459 -7.83 15.55 5.81
N GLY A 460 -8.33 16.01 4.65
CA GLY A 460 -8.48 17.43 4.33
C GLY A 460 -7.15 18.16 4.15
N ILE A 461 -6.11 17.45 3.72
CA ILE A 461 -4.80 18.03 3.35
C ILE A 461 -4.94 18.64 1.96
N PRO A 462 -4.70 19.95 1.78
CA PRO A 462 -4.83 20.59 0.48
C PRO A 462 -3.62 20.28 -0.40
N TYR A 463 -3.88 20.06 -1.68
CA TYR A 463 -2.88 19.96 -2.73
C TYR A 463 -3.47 20.43 -4.06
N GLU A 464 -2.60 20.72 -5.01
CA GLU A 464 -2.93 20.97 -6.41
C GLU A 464 -2.30 19.88 -7.28
N THR A 465 -3.08 19.31 -8.20
CA THR A 465 -2.56 18.33 -9.15
C THR A 465 -1.71 19.03 -10.20
N LEU A 466 -0.49 18.58 -10.39
CA LEU A 466 0.43 19.07 -11.42
C LEU A 466 0.64 18.00 -12.48
N VAL A 467 0.40 18.34 -13.74
CA VAL A 467 0.74 17.49 -14.89
C VAL A 467 2.01 18.01 -15.56
N ASP A 468 2.55 17.25 -16.52
CA ASP A 468 3.80 17.60 -17.22
C ASP A 468 3.79 19.03 -17.78
N ALA A 469 2.69 19.41 -18.43
CA ALA A 469 2.56 20.74 -19.00
C ALA A 469 2.59 21.86 -17.96
N ASP A 470 2.05 21.64 -16.75
CA ASP A 470 2.03 22.64 -15.69
C ASP A 470 3.44 22.86 -15.14
N ILE A 471 4.21 21.80 -14.97
CA ILE A 471 5.61 21.90 -14.53
C ILE A 471 6.45 22.61 -15.60
N ARG A 472 6.28 22.27 -16.89
CA ARG A 472 7.02 22.92 -18.00
C ARG A 472 6.77 24.42 -18.12
N LYS A 473 5.61 24.93 -17.68
CA LYS A 473 5.33 26.39 -17.66
C LYS A 473 6.29 27.17 -16.75
N GLY A 474 6.93 26.49 -15.78
CA GLY A 474 7.84 27.13 -14.84
C GLY A 474 7.15 27.99 -13.78
N ASN A 475 7.88 28.93 -13.19
CA ASN A 475 7.41 29.85 -12.13
C ASN A 475 6.82 29.13 -10.89
N LEU A 476 7.24 27.90 -10.65
CA LEU A 476 6.65 27.00 -9.65
C LEU A 476 6.77 27.54 -8.22
N LYS A 477 7.86 28.25 -7.89
CA LYS A 477 8.08 28.79 -6.52
C LYS A 477 7.06 29.86 -6.12
N HIS A 478 6.47 30.54 -7.09
CA HIS A 478 5.40 31.51 -6.82
C HIS A 478 4.14 30.80 -6.29
N HIS A 479 3.89 29.56 -6.73
CA HIS A 479 2.66 28.82 -6.42
C HIS A 479 2.86 27.76 -5.32
N PHE A 480 4.04 27.15 -5.22
CA PHE A 480 4.27 25.99 -4.37
C PHE A 480 5.43 26.21 -3.39
N ASP A 481 5.32 25.58 -2.23
CA ASP A 481 6.40 25.44 -1.23
C ASP A 481 7.03 24.07 -1.34
N ALA A 482 6.22 23.02 -1.62
CA ALA A 482 6.70 21.68 -1.94
C ALA A 482 6.01 21.10 -3.18
N ILE A 483 6.76 20.30 -3.95
CA ILE A 483 6.24 19.46 -5.04
C ILE A 483 6.59 18.01 -4.71
N ILE A 484 5.56 17.15 -4.73
CA ILE A 484 5.71 15.71 -4.48
C ILE A 484 5.73 14.99 -5.83
N LEU A 485 6.77 14.20 -6.08
CA LEU A 485 6.87 13.24 -7.17
C LEU A 485 6.56 11.85 -6.58
N PRO A 486 5.36 11.31 -6.78
CA PRO A 486 4.96 9.98 -6.27
C PRO A 486 5.78 8.88 -6.93
N ASP A 487 5.70 7.65 -6.39
CA ASP A 487 6.39 6.51 -6.97
C ASP A 487 6.02 6.33 -8.44
N ASN A 488 7.01 6.52 -9.28
CA ASN A 488 7.00 6.20 -10.70
C ASN A 488 8.44 6.08 -11.19
N ALA A 489 8.67 5.27 -12.23
CA ALA A 489 9.99 5.18 -12.82
C ALA A 489 10.48 6.55 -13.31
N ALA A 490 11.73 6.90 -13.05
CA ALA A 490 12.31 8.18 -13.49
C ALA A 490 12.13 8.42 -15.01
N GLN A 491 12.26 7.36 -15.83
CA GLN A 491 12.01 7.45 -17.27
C GLN A 491 10.57 7.85 -17.59
N SER A 492 9.59 7.33 -16.87
CA SER A 492 8.18 7.71 -17.04
C SER A 492 7.94 9.18 -16.72
N ILE A 493 8.58 9.68 -15.66
CA ILE A 493 8.51 11.09 -15.27
C ILE A 493 9.20 11.98 -16.32
N LEU A 494 10.42 11.62 -16.70
CA LEU A 494 11.27 12.48 -17.54
C LEU A 494 10.84 12.48 -19.02
N SER A 495 10.41 11.33 -19.57
CA SER A 495 10.12 11.18 -21.01
C SER A 495 8.66 10.82 -21.32
N GLY A 496 7.82 10.57 -20.33
CA GLY A 496 6.44 10.13 -20.52
C GLY A 496 6.32 8.71 -21.12
N ARG A 497 7.39 7.91 -21.05
CA ARG A 497 7.45 6.57 -21.60
C ARG A 497 7.51 5.53 -20.49
N GLU A 498 6.76 4.44 -20.63
CA GLU A 498 7.00 3.25 -19.84
C GLU A 498 8.37 2.66 -20.21
N GLY A 499 9.03 2.00 -19.25
CA GLY A 499 10.28 1.29 -19.54
C GLY A 499 10.09 0.26 -20.67
N ARG A 500 11.12 0.07 -21.48
CA ARG A 500 11.09 -0.76 -22.70
C ARG A 500 10.46 -2.15 -22.53
N GLU A 501 10.62 -2.77 -21.37
CA GLU A 501 10.11 -4.13 -21.11
C GLU A 501 8.57 -4.22 -21.05
N ARG A 502 7.87 -3.12 -20.74
CA ARG A 502 6.40 -3.06 -20.78
C ARG A 502 5.85 -2.59 -22.13
N GLU A 503 6.58 -1.76 -22.88
CA GLU A 503 6.14 -1.27 -24.19
C GLU A 503 6.04 -2.39 -25.25
N GLU A 504 6.95 -3.39 -25.20
CA GLU A 504 6.99 -4.46 -26.19
C GLU A 504 6.05 -5.64 -25.89
N SER A 505 5.68 -5.84 -24.61
CA SER A 505 4.94 -7.04 -24.21
C SER A 505 3.41 -6.92 -24.25
N ASN A 506 2.83 -5.72 -24.14
CA ASN A 506 1.40 -5.58 -23.87
C ASN A 506 0.61 -4.61 -24.77
N ARG A 507 1.21 -3.94 -25.76
CA ARG A 507 0.47 -2.96 -26.58
C ARG A 507 0.62 -3.24 -28.09
N LEU A 508 -0.48 -3.64 -28.70
CA LEU A 508 -0.63 -3.68 -30.16
C LEU A 508 -0.99 -2.31 -30.75
N THR A 509 -1.42 -1.36 -29.92
CA THR A 509 -1.71 0.04 -30.29
C THR A 509 -1.15 0.99 -29.24
N LEU A 510 -0.36 1.97 -29.69
CA LEU A 510 0.13 3.05 -28.79
C LEU A 510 -1.05 3.97 -28.45
N PRO A 511 -1.39 4.17 -27.16
CA PRO A 511 -2.42 5.13 -26.79
C PRO A 511 -2.00 6.55 -27.22
N GLN A 512 -2.97 7.34 -27.68
CA GLN A 512 -2.72 8.76 -27.93
C GLN A 512 -2.52 9.47 -26.59
N VAL A 513 -1.28 9.83 -26.30
CA VAL A 513 -0.94 10.60 -25.09
C VAL A 513 -1.50 12.01 -25.25
N PRO A 514 -2.38 12.49 -24.34
CA PRO A 514 -2.86 13.86 -24.37
C PRO A 514 -1.71 14.87 -24.34
N GLU A 515 -1.87 16.02 -25.00
CA GLU A 515 -0.82 17.02 -25.18
C GLU A 515 -0.22 17.49 -23.85
N ILE A 516 -1.05 17.61 -22.79
CA ILE A 516 -0.61 18.04 -21.47
C ILE A 516 0.39 17.07 -20.79
N TYR A 517 0.44 15.80 -21.25
CA TYR A 517 1.35 14.75 -20.76
C TYR A 517 2.42 14.35 -21.78
N ARG A 518 2.36 14.87 -23.01
CA ARG A 518 3.24 14.42 -24.09
C ARG A 518 4.70 14.73 -23.79
N GLY A 519 5.54 13.68 -23.84
CA GLY A 519 6.99 13.81 -23.66
C GLY A 519 7.46 13.89 -22.20
N GLY A 520 6.56 13.69 -21.23
CA GLY A 520 6.89 13.79 -19.80
C GLY A 520 7.35 15.21 -19.42
N LEU A 521 8.18 15.31 -18.40
CA LEU A 521 8.76 16.61 -18.01
C LEU A 521 9.68 17.19 -19.09
N GLY A 522 10.44 16.34 -19.77
CA GLY A 522 11.43 16.75 -20.74
C GLY A 522 12.52 17.69 -20.16
N PRO A 523 13.35 18.31 -21.01
CA PRO A 523 14.36 19.26 -20.56
C PRO A 523 13.77 20.50 -19.87
N ASP A 524 12.66 21.03 -20.39
CA ASP A 524 12.02 22.26 -19.86
C ASP A 524 11.44 22.02 -18.46
N GLY A 525 10.75 20.88 -18.25
CA GLY A 525 10.21 20.52 -16.92
C GLY A 525 11.32 20.23 -15.91
N THR A 526 12.39 19.57 -16.34
CA THR A 526 13.56 19.34 -15.48
C THR A 526 14.22 20.67 -15.08
N ALA A 527 14.39 21.59 -16.02
CA ALA A 527 14.93 22.92 -15.74
C ALA A 527 14.00 23.72 -14.82
N ALA A 528 12.68 23.60 -14.97
CA ALA A 528 11.69 24.25 -14.11
C ALA A 528 11.76 23.73 -12.66
N LEU A 529 11.87 22.41 -12.47
CA LEU A 529 12.06 21.82 -11.13
C LEU A 529 13.40 22.25 -10.52
N GLN A 530 14.48 22.29 -11.31
CA GLN A 530 15.77 22.78 -10.83
C GLN A 530 15.69 24.27 -10.41
N ALA A 531 15.03 25.11 -11.20
CA ALA A 531 14.81 26.51 -10.85
C ALA A 531 13.96 26.66 -9.58
N PHE A 532 12.94 25.81 -9.41
CA PHE A 532 12.09 25.78 -8.22
C PHE A 532 12.91 25.51 -6.95
N VAL A 533 13.76 24.47 -6.97
CA VAL A 533 14.62 24.12 -5.82
C VAL A 533 15.63 25.22 -5.56
N ASN A 534 16.32 25.73 -6.61
CA ASN A 534 17.31 26.79 -6.46
C ASN A 534 16.72 28.07 -5.84
N ALA A 535 15.42 28.33 -6.06
CA ALA A 535 14.70 29.47 -5.47
C ALA A 535 14.20 29.20 -4.04
N GLY A 536 14.51 28.06 -3.44
CA GLY A 536 14.12 27.69 -2.06
C GLY A 536 12.86 26.82 -1.97
N GLY A 537 12.47 26.15 -3.05
CA GLY A 537 11.41 25.12 -3.04
C GLY A 537 11.91 23.80 -2.47
N THR A 538 10.97 22.97 -2.04
CA THR A 538 11.26 21.60 -1.60
C THR A 538 10.68 20.60 -2.59
N ILE A 539 11.50 19.72 -3.16
CA ILE A 539 11.04 18.56 -3.92
C ILE A 539 11.03 17.35 -2.99
N ILE A 540 9.94 16.62 -2.98
CA ILE A 540 9.78 15.39 -2.24
C ILE A 540 9.64 14.27 -3.25
N THR A 541 10.58 13.34 -3.29
CA THR A 541 10.53 12.17 -4.18
C THR A 541 10.21 10.92 -3.41
N VAL A 542 9.35 10.06 -3.98
CA VAL A 542 8.91 8.83 -3.35
C VAL A 542 9.40 7.64 -4.16
N ASN A 543 10.09 6.73 -3.51
CA ASN A 543 10.55 5.46 -4.04
C ASN A 543 11.33 5.65 -5.36
N ARG A 544 10.95 5.01 -6.47
CA ARG A 544 11.64 5.08 -7.78
C ARG A 544 11.69 6.49 -8.39
N ALA A 545 10.80 7.39 -8.00
CA ALA A 545 10.87 8.80 -8.43
C ALA A 545 12.15 9.49 -7.91
N SER A 546 12.80 8.95 -6.88
CA SER A 546 14.06 9.46 -6.36
C SER A 546 15.21 9.33 -7.36
N ASP A 547 15.13 8.38 -8.30
CA ASP A 547 16.13 8.20 -9.37
C ASP A 547 16.19 9.38 -10.37
N VAL A 548 15.22 10.29 -10.33
CA VAL A 548 15.33 11.57 -11.04
C VAL A 548 16.52 12.40 -10.55
N TYR A 549 16.88 12.25 -9.27
CA TYR A 549 17.97 12.99 -8.63
C TYR A 549 19.13 12.10 -8.17
N ALA A 550 18.87 10.85 -7.77
CA ALA A 550 19.86 9.88 -7.31
C ALA A 550 20.55 9.18 -8.51
N THR A 551 21.13 9.97 -9.41
CA THR A 551 21.79 9.45 -10.62
C THR A 551 23.24 9.02 -10.36
N LYS A 552 23.81 8.22 -11.28
CA LYS A 552 25.22 7.80 -11.20
C LYS A 552 26.21 8.96 -11.30
N GLU A 553 25.80 10.01 -11.96
CA GLU A 553 26.60 11.24 -12.15
C GLU A 553 26.62 12.13 -10.90
N ASN A 554 25.63 11.96 -10.02
CA ASN A 554 25.56 12.72 -8.77
C ASN A 554 26.48 12.08 -7.71
N GLN A 555 27.66 12.66 -7.49
CA GLN A 555 28.66 12.12 -6.56
C GLN A 555 28.25 12.19 -5.08
N THR A 556 27.26 13.00 -4.74
CA THR A 556 26.84 13.23 -3.35
C THR A 556 25.56 12.51 -2.97
N PHE A 557 24.81 12.02 -3.96
CA PHE A 557 23.53 11.37 -3.77
C PHE A 557 23.26 10.32 -4.86
N THR A 558 23.44 9.05 -4.53
CA THR A 558 23.31 7.92 -5.47
C THR A 558 22.47 6.80 -4.87
N ASP A 559 21.86 5.97 -5.73
CA ASP A 559 21.23 4.73 -5.31
C ASP A 559 22.29 3.62 -5.13
N ALA A 560 22.41 3.09 -3.91
CA ALA A 560 23.30 2.00 -3.55
C ALA A 560 22.97 0.67 -4.24
N LEU A 561 21.72 0.48 -4.66
CA LEU A 561 21.22 -0.74 -5.26
C LEU A 561 21.27 -0.71 -6.78
N ASN A 562 21.60 0.45 -7.37
CA ASN A 562 21.67 0.58 -8.82
C ASN A 562 22.73 -0.35 -9.43
N GLY A 563 22.27 -1.27 -10.30
CA GLY A 563 23.12 -2.25 -10.97
C GLY A 563 23.44 -3.50 -10.15
N VAL A 564 22.91 -3.63 -8.93
CA VAL A 564 23.02 -4.87 -8.15
C VAL A 564 22.06 -5.93 -8.76
N PRO A 565 22.59 -7.11 -9.16
CA PRO A 565 21.74 -8.14 -9.77
C PRO A 565 20.71 -8.70 -8.78
N SER A 566 19.53 -9.09 -9.26
CA SER A 566 18.46 -9.67 -8.43
C SER A 566 18.85 -10.97 -7.71
N LYS A 567 19.85 -11.70 -8.23
CA LYS A 567 20.45 -12.86 -7.54
C LYS A 567 21.28 -12.51 -6.31
N GLU A 568 21.65 -11.24 -6.13
CA GLU A 568 22.47 -10.73 -5.02
C GLU A 568 21.65 -9.87 -4.05
N PHE A 569 20.76 -9.02 -4.57
CA PHE A 569 19.82 -8.25 -3.77
C PHE A 569 18.40 -8.35 -4.35
N TYR A 570 17.46 -8.72 -3.51
CA TYR A 570 16.05 -8.75 -3.87
C TYR A 570 15.16 -8.60 -2.64
N CYS A 571 14.25 -7.64 -2.65
CA CYS A 571 13.28 -7.39 -1.58
C CYS A 571 11.93 -7.01 -2.21
N PRO A 572 11.05 -7.98 -2.44
CA PRO A 572 9.83 -7.79 -3.22
C PRO A 572 8.61 -7.50 -2.34
N GLY A 573 8.67 -6.46 -1.53
CA GLY A 573 7.56 -6.08 -0.66
C GLY A 573 7.62 -6.70 0.73
N SER A 574 8.56 -6.21 1.57
CA SER A 574 8.79 -6.65 2.94
C SER A 574 8.83 -5.46 3.89
N ILE A 575 8.65 -5.73 5.18
CA ILE A 575 8.75 -4.70 6.22
C ILE A 575 10.15 -4.78 6.82
N LEU A 576 10.88 -3.67 6.71
CA LEU A 576 12.25 -3.52 7.19
C LEU A 576 12.31 -2.49 8.33
N GLU A 577 13.32 -2.58 9.18
CA GLU A 577 13.60 -1.61 10.25
C GLU A 577 14.59 -0.55 9.79
N VAL A 578 14.30 0.70 10.11
CA VAL A 578 15.22 1.82 9.95
C VAL A 578 15.41 2.58 11.26
N ALA A 579 16.63 3.06 11.51
CA ALA A 579 16.94 4.01 12.58
C ALA A 579 16.64 5.42 12.09
N VAL A 580 16.07 6.28 12.96
CA VAL A 580 15.56 7.62 12.61
C VAL A 580 16.24 8.68 13.46
N ASP A 581 16.69 9.77 12.84
CA ASP A 581 17.03 11.01 13.54
C ASP A 581 15.76 11.74 13.95
N THR A 582 15.34 11.52 15.18
CA THR A 582 14.12 12.12 15.75
C THR A 582 14.27 13.61 16.09
N SER A 583 15.48 14.16 15.98
CA SER A 583 15.76 15.59 16.19
C SER A 583 15.61 16.41 14.89
N ASP A 584 15.65 15.75 13.73
CA ASP A 584 15.39 16.41 12.44
C ASP A 584 13.88 16.66 12.24
N PRO A 585 13.48 17.80 11.66
CA PRO A 585 12.07 18.13 11.41
C PRO A 585 11.28 17.08 10.66
N ILE A 586 11.91 16.29 9.78
CA ILE A 586 11.27 15.21 9.03
C ILE A 586 11.02 13.99 9.93
N GLY A 587 11.92 13.74 10.90
CA GLY A 587 11.84 12.66 11.87
C GLY A 587 10.99 12.96 13.11
N PHE A 588 10.51 14.18 13.28
CA PHE A 588 9.75 14.58 14.48
C PHE A 588 8.56 13.67 14.77
N GLY A 589 8.42 13.26 16.03
CA GLY A 589 7.33 12.41 16.50
C GLY A 589 7.46 10.93 16.13
N SER A 590 8.57 10.53 15.50
CA SER A 590 8.87 9.13 15.25
C SER A 590 9.51 8.47 16.46
N ALA A 591 9.43 7.14 16.53
CA ALA A 591 10.29 6.36 17.39
C ALA A 591 11.74 6.35 16.84
N PRO A 592 12.75 6.04 17.68
CA PRO A 592 14.14 5.90 17.23
C PRO A 592 14.36 4.81 16.16
N THR A 593 13.50 3.78 16.14
CA THR A 593 13.42 2.78 15.07
C THR A 593 12.00 2.66 14.57
N VAL A 594 11.82 2.52 13.27
CA VAL A 594 10.51 2.52 12.62
C VAL A 594 10.47 1.42 11.55
N PRO A 595 9.37 0.63 11.46
CA PRO A 595 9.15 -0.25 10.34
C PRO A 595 8.80 0.56 9.08
N VAL A 596 9.46 0.23 7.96
CA VAL A 596 9.19 0.80 6.63
C VAL A 596 8.84 -0.32 5.67
N PHE A 597 7.91 -0.06 4.76
CA PHE A 597 7.59 -1.01 3.69
C PHE A 597 8.49 -0.77 2.49
N PHE A 598 9.34 -1.73 2.18
CA PHE A 598 10.29 -1.68 1.08
C PHE A 598 9.89 -2.63 -0.05
N GLU A 599 9.70 -2.07 -1.24
CA GLU A 599 9.41 -2.83 -2.46
C GLU A 599 10.19 -2.23 -3.63
N THR A 600 11.27 -2.89 -4.05
CA THR A 600 12.07 -2.50 -5.23
C THR A 600 12.47 -1.01 -5.29
N GLY A 601 12.57 -0.36 -4.14
CA GLY A 601 12.98 1.04 -4.01
C GLY A 601 14.49 1.22 -3.97
N PRO A 602 14.98 2.47 -4.11
CA PRO A 602 16.39 2.79 -3.91
C PRO A 602 16.75 2.80 -2.42
N ALA A 603 18.05 2.61 -2.16
CA ALA A 603 18.67 2.91 -0.88
C ALA A 603 19.85 3.87 -1.13
N PHE A 604 19.95 4.96 -0.37
CA PHE A 604 20.79 6.05 -0.76
C PHE A 604 22.19 6.00 -0.11
N LYS A 605 23.24 6.18 -0.93
CA LYS A 605 24.55 6.61 -0.49
C LYS A 605 24.62 8.13 -0.60
N ILE A 606 24.94 8.77 0.50
CA ILE A 606 25.00 10.22 0.59
C ILE A 606 26.37 10.67 1.11
N SER A 607 26.79 11.87 0.72
CA SER A 607 28.01 12.52 1.19
C SER A 607 27.91 14.04 1.16
N GLY A 608 28.92 14.75 1.61
CA GLY A 608 28.94 16.21 1.66
C GLY A 608 27.89 16.77 2.63
N ASP A 609 27.10 17.74 2.18
CA ASP A 609 26.07 18.41 3.00
C ASP A 609 24.72 17.66 3.06
N ALA A 610 24.60 16.50 2.39
CA ALA A 610 23.42 15.67 2.46
C ALA A 610 23.28 15.03 3.84
N LYS A 611 22.04 14.92 4.33
CA LYS A 611 21.71 14.34 5.64
C LYS A 611 20.91 13.07 5.49
N SER A 612 21.26 12.06 6.29
CA SER A 612 20.45 10.86 6.48
C SER A 612 19.46 11.10 7.61
N ILE A 613 18.17 11.10 7.28
CA ILE A 613 17.09 11.26 8.26
C ILE A 613 16.68 9.90 8.84
N ALA A 614 16.71 8.87 7.98
CA ALA A 614 16.51 7.49 8.39
C ALA A 614 17.49 6.60 7.58
N HIS A 615 18.02 5.56 8.23
CA HIS A 615 18.97 4.64 7.60
C HIS A 615 18.77 3.21 8.09
N TYR A 616 19.23 2.25 7.29
CA TYR A 616 19.30 0.84 7.68
C TYR A 616 20.55 0.66 8.57
N ALA A 617 20.32 0.33 9.85
CA ALA A 617 21.38 0.34 10.86
C ALA A 617 22.29 -0.89 10.83
N ASN A 618 21.92 -1.93 10.07
CA ASN A 618 22.69 -3.17 9.96
C ASN A 618 22.27 -3.98 8.72
N ASP A 619 22.95 -5.10 8.49
CA ASP A 619 22.74 -6.02 7.36
C ASP A 619 21.52 -6.97 7.52
N LYS A 620 20.76 -6.87 8.63
CA LYS A 620 19.59 -7.70 8.95
C LYS A 620 18.36 -6.88 9.30
N PRO A 621 17.92 -5.98 8.41
CA PRO A 621 16.82 -5.07 8.71
C PRO A 621 15.43 -5.72 8.66
N LEU A 622 15.30 -6.99 8.30
CA LEU A 622 14.02 -7.65 8.07
C LEU A 622 13.20 -7.80 9.36
N LEU A 623 12.00 -7.24 9.38
CA LEU A 623 11.02 -7.43 10.44
C LEU A 623 9.94 -8.45 10.06
N SER A 624 9.51 -8.46 8.79
CA SER A 624 8.48 -9.37 8.27
C SER A 624 8.57 -9.47 6.75
N GLY A 625 8.37 -10.65 6.21
CA GLY A 625 8.47 -10.95 4.78
C GLY A 625 9.75 -11.70 4.41
N TRP A 626 10.47 -11.24 3.41
CA TRP A 626 11.71 -11.86 2.93
C TRP A 626 12.63 -10.83 2.26
N ILE A 627 13.92 -11.00 2.44
CA ILE A 627 14.97 -10.22 1.80
C ILE A 627 16.17 -11.11 1.45
N LEU A 628 16.69 -10.92 0.26
CA LEU A 628 17.99 -11.42 -0.16
C LEU A 628 19.00 -10.29 -0.12
N GLY A 629 20.16 -10.52 0.47
CA GLY A 629 21.28 -9.58 0.39
C GLY A 629 21.13 -8.32 1.23
N GLY A 630 20.53 -8.39 2.43
CA GLY A 630 20.38 -7.26 3.34
C GLY A 630 21.63 -6.43 3.58
N LYS A 631 22.84 -7.04 3.41
CA LYS A 631 24.13 -6.35 3.49
C LYS A 631 24.28 -5.14 2.54
N TYR A 632 23.53 -5.11 1.44
CA TYR A 632 23.55 -3.97 0.50
C TYR A 632 22.83 -2.74 1.05
N LEU A 633 22.01 -2.92 2.09
CA LEU A 633 21.31 -1.85 2.79
C LEU A 633 22.12 -1.30 3.98
N ASP A 634 23.12 -2.03 4.49
CA ASP A 634 23.86 -1.65 5.70
C ASP A 634 24.45 -0.24 5.59
N GLY A 635 24.04 0.65 6.51
CA GLY A 635 24.42 2.06 6.54
C GLY A 635 23.81 2.93 5.44
N ALA A 636 23.04 2.36 4.50
CA ALA A 636 22.38 3.15 3.47
C ALA A 636 21.20 3.96 4.04
N SER A 637 21.00 5.17 3.52
CA SER A 637 19.91 6.03 3.92
C SER A 637 18.60 5.57 3.27
N ALA A 638 17.54 5.47 4.07
CA ALA A 638 16.17 5.22 3.64
C ALA A 638 15.39 6.53 3.39
N ILE A 639 15.78 7.62 4.09
CA ILE A 639 15.29 8.98 3.86
C ILE A 639 16.49 9.91 3.84
N ALA A 640 16.73 10.56 2.71
CA ALA A 640 17.82 11.50 2.53
C ALA A 640 17.28 12.92 2.30
N GLN A 641 17.94 13.92 2.92
CA GLN A 641 17.75 15.32 2.62
C GLN A 641 19.00 15.87 1.93
N VAL A 642 18.84 16.34 0.70
CA VAL A 642 19.93 16.85 -0.12
C VAL A 642 19.72 18.35 -0.36
N PRO A 643 20.58 19.22 0.18
CA PRO A 643 20.55 20.66 -0.13
C PRO A 643 20.80 20.89 -1.61
N MET A 644 20.04 21.81 -2.22
CA MET A 644 20.19 22.17 -3.62
C MET A 644 19.82 23.66 -3.81
N GLY A 645 20.80 24.50 -4.13
CA GLY A 645 20.60 25.95 -4.16
C GLY A 645 20.13 26.49 -2.80
N LYS A 646 18.99 27.20 -2.78
CA LYS A 646 18.36 27.69 -1.54
C LYS A 646 17.33 26.72 -0.97
N GLY A 647 17.00 25.65 -1.70
CA GLY A 647 16.01 24.66 -1.36
C GLY A 647 16.62 23.29 -1.06
N ARG A 648 15.84 22.26 -1.28
CA ARG A 648 16.25 20.87 -0.98
C ARG A 648 15.44 19.83 -1.74
N VAL A 649 16.03 18.65 -1.90
CA VAL A 649 15.34 17.43 -2.26
C VAL A 649 15.24 16.56 -1.00
N ILE A 650 14.05 16.03 -0.71
CA ILE A 650 13.80 15.04 0.34
C ILE A 650 13.41 13.76 -0.39
N ALA A 651 14.25 12.74 -0.30
CA ALA A 651 14.08 11.50 -1.03
C ALA A 651 13.72 10.35 -0.08
N PHE A 652 12.64 9.66 -0.38
CA PHE A 652 12.21 8.45 0.30
C PHE A 652 12.58 7.23 -0.55
N GLY A 653 13.34 6.28 0.01
CA GLY A 653 13.66 4.99 -0.62
C GLY A 653 12.55 3.94 -0.44
N PHE A 654 11.36 4.36 -0.04
CA PHE A 654 10.18 3.55 0.17
C PHE A 654 8.92 4.39 -0.05
N VAL A 655 7.73 3.75 -0.05
CA VAL A 655 6.44 4.44 -0.20
C VAL A 655 5.86 4.77 1.18
N PRO A 656 5.88 6.06 1.63
CA PRO A 656 5.41 6.42 2.98
C PRO A 656 3.92 6.14 3.22
N MET A 657 3.09 6.18 2.16
CA MET A 657 1.63 5.98 2.23
C MET A 657 1.20 4.73 1.47
N TYR A 658 2.00 3.67 1.54
CA TYR A 658 1.80 2.42 0.82
C TYR A 658 0.39 1.85 1.05
N ARG A 659 -0.40 1.74 -0.02
CA ARG A 659 -1.77 1.18 -0.06
C ARG A 659 -2.68 1.65 1.08
N GLY A 660 -2.47 2.86 1.58
CA GLY A 660 -3.23 3.35 2.72
C GLY A 660 -3.02 2.56 4.03
N LEU A 661 -2.02 1.67 4.09
CA LEU A 661 -1.73 0.79 5.23
C LEU A 661 -0.60 1.32 6.12
N SER A 662 0.49 1.83 5.55
CA SER A 662 1.72 2.17 6.28
C SER A 662 1.60 3.43 7.15
N GLU A 663 0.62 3.46 8.06
CA GLU A 663 0.32 4.62 8.93
C GLU A 663 1.54 5.08 9.74
N VAL A 664 2.38 4.15 10.15
CA VAL A 664 3.60 4.44 10.92
C VAL A 664 4.55 5.38 10.17
N THR A 665 4.55 5.37 8.84
CA THR A 665 5.44 6.17 7.99
C THR A 665 4.79 7.43 7.42
N TYR A 666 3.48 7.62 7.55
CA TYR A 666 2.79 8.83 7.06
C TYR A 666 3.40 10.11 7.58
N LYS A 667 3.79 10.11 8.86
CA LYS A 667 4.37 11.29 9.52
C LYS A 667 5.61 11.83 8.82
N PHE A 668 6.41 11.00 8.16
CA PHE A 668 7.60 11.47 7.44
C PHE A 668 7.22 12.36 6.25
N LEU A 669 6.25 11.93 5.43
CA LEU A 669 5.77 12.74 4.30
C LEU A 669 5.07 14.01 4.80
N LEU A 670 4.21 13.89 5.83
CA LEU A 670 3.51 15.03 6.42
C LEU A 670 4.49 16.05 7.02
N ASN A 671 5.52 15.57 7.71
CA ASN A 671 6.58 16.41 8.26
C ASN A 671 7.40 17.10 7.15
N ALA A 672 7.76 16.40 6.08
CA ALA A 672 8.47 16.98 4.93
C ALA A 672 7.67 18.11 4.29
N MET A 673 6.35 17.91 4.13
CA MET A 673 5.43 18.93 3.62
C MET A 673 5.37 20.15 4.56
N LEU A 674 5.16 19.94 5.86
CA LEU A 674 5.09 21.02 6.85
C LEU A 674 6.42 21.78 6.97
N TYR A 675 7.54 21.07 6.88
CA TYR A 675 8.87 21.66 6.94
C TYR A 675 9.17 22.58 5.75
N SER A 676 8.60 22.32 4.57
CA SER A 676 8.78 23.12 3.36
C SER A 676 8.37 24.59 3.51
N SER A 677 7.41 24.87 4.40
CA SER A 677 6.87 26.23 4.66
C SER A 677 7.23 26.77 6.06
N SER A 678 7.97 25.99 6.85
CA SER A 678 8.33 26.35 8.22
C SER A 678 9.52 27.33 8.25
N THR A 679 9.52 28.21 9.26
CA THR A 679 10.63 29.16 9.49
C THR A 679 11.12 29.05 10.92
N ALA A 680 12.44 28.98 11.10
CA ALA A 680 13.06 29.01 12.41
C ALA A 680 12.74 30.34 13.13
N THR A 681 12.41 30.27 14.41
CA THR A 681 12.04 31.41 15.23
C THR A 681 12.33 31.14 16.71
N THR A 682 12.23 32.18 17.55
CA THR A 682 12.25 32.08 19.00
C THR A 682 10.92 32.53 19.56
N ILE A 683 10.28 31.73 20.41
CA ILE A 683 9.05 32.08 21.10
C ILE A 683 9.43 32.84 22.36
N GLY A 684 8.80 34.00 22.61
CA GLY A 684 8.97 34.78 23.84
C GLY A 684 10.19 35.72 23.85
N GLY A 685 10.88 35.92 22.74
CA GLY A 685 11.94 36.90 22.60
C GLY A 685 11.40 38.29 22.25
N HIS A 686 10.81 38.97 23.23
CA HIS A 686 10.57 40.42 23.24
C HIS A 686 10.61 40.91 24.69
#